data_4afe51086762c485ae216fb9b101dcd9
#
_entry.id   4afe51086762c485ae216fb9b101dcd9
#
_cell.length_a   1.000
_cell.length_b   1.000
_cell.length_c   1.000
_cell.angle_alpha   90.00
_cell.angle_beta   90.00
_cell.angle_gamma   90.00
#
_symmetry.space_group_name_H-M   'P 1'
#
loop_
_entity.id
_entity.type
_entity.pdbx_description
1 polymer ?
#
loop_
_entity_poly.entity_id
_entity_poly.type
_entity_poly.pdbx_seq_one_letter_code
_entity_poly.pdbx_strand_id
1 'polypeptide(L)'
;MTEKRVYTFGNGKAEGKADMRNLLGGKGANLAEMNLIGVPVPPGFTITTDVCNEYFEKGKETVIKVLTSEVTNSVKHIEDLMNSKFGDPSNPLLLSVRSGARASMPGMMDTILNLGLNDEVVEGLAKKTGNERFAYDSYRRFVQMYGDVVLGMKPENKEDIDPFEAIIQNVKAKRGIKLDNEMSVADLKELVTEFKKAIKSQIGNDFPTDPMQQLWGAICAVFTSWMNERAILYRKMEGIPQEWGTAVTVQAMVFGNMGETSATGVCFSRDAGNGENVFNGEYLVNAQGEDVVAGIRTPQQITLEGSRKWASQQGVDEEIRRTKFPSMEETMPEIYAQLNSIQDKLEQHYHDMQDMEFTVQDGKLWFLQTRNGKRTGTAMVKIAMDLLKEGQIDEKTAILRCEPNKLDELLHPVFDKEALAQARVLTRGLPASPGAASGQIVFFADDAAKWHEDGHKVIMVRIETSPEDLAGMTAAEGILTARGGMTSHAAVVARGMGKCCVSGAGGVVVNYKKRTVEIDGTILHEGDYLSLNGSTGEVYFGEVATKAAKVTGDFAQLMTLCDKYTKLRVRTNADTPHDAEVARTFGAVGIGLCRTEHMFFEDLKIKAMREMILSDTVEDREKALEKLLPYQKQDFYGILKCMDGMPVNIRLLDPPLHEFVPHDEEGQEAMAKEMGVSVQFIRNRVNSLSEHNPMLGLRGCRLGNTFPEITAMQTRAILGAAVQLKKEGFNPMPEIMVPLVGIVHELDNQEAIIRKTANKIFKAEGVEVPFKVGTMIEIPRAALTADLIASKAEYFSFGTNDLTQMTFGYSRDDIASFLPSYLEKKILDVDPFQVLDQEGVGQLIKTAVEKGRKTRKNLKCGICGEHGGEPTSVKFCHRVGLNYVSCSPFRVPIARLAAAQAAVEEM
;
A
#
# COMPACT_ATOMS: atom_id res chain seq x y z
N MET A 1 -31.36 0.05 -29.57
CA MET A 1 -30.17 -0.69 -30.03
C MET A 1 -29.68 -1.48 -28.85
N THR A 2 -29.56 -2.79 -28.98
CA THR A 2 -28.95 -3.62 -27.92
C THR A 2 -27.51 -3.16 -27.76
N GLU A 3 -27.12 -2.82 -26.57
CA GLU A 3 -25.78 -2.35 -26.24
C GLU A 3 -24.78 -3.49 -26.57
N LYS A 4 -23.70 -3.17 -27.31
CA LYS A 4 -22.70 -4.13 -27.73
C LYS A 4 -21.93 -4.66 -26.51
N ARG A 5 -21.77 -5.98 -26.41
CA ARG A 5 -21.17 -6.65 -25.25
C ARG A 5 -19.87 -7.38 -25.54
N VAL A 6 -19.56 -7.63 -26.82
CA VAL A 6 -18.36 -8.35 -27.25
C VAL A 6 -17.61 -7.51 -28.28
N TYR A 7 -16.31 -7.29 -28.02
CA TYR A 7 -15.43 -6.43 -28.82
C TYR A 7 -14.25 -7.25 -29.36
N THR A 8 -14.12 -7.35 -30.67
CA THR A 8 -13.07 -8.11 -31.33
C THR A 8 -11.81 -7.30 -31.59
N PHE A 9 -10.66 -7.97 -31.66
CA PHE A 9 -9.35 -7.39 -32.05
C PHE A 9 -8.50 -8.44 -32.77
N GLY A 10 -7.64 -7.99 -33.69
CA GLY A 10 -6.72 -8.85 -34.44
C GLY A 10 -6.31 -8.23 -35.78
N ASN A 11 -5.11 -8.58 -36.25
CA ASN A 11 -4.57 -8.19 -37.56
C ASN A 11 -4.62 -6.66 -37.84
N GLY A 12 -4.20 -5.84 -36.87
CA GLY A 12 -4.17 -4.37 -37.00
C GLY A 12 -5.53 -3.67 -36.88
N LYS A 13 -6.59 -4.40 -36.53
CA LYS A 13 -7.95 -3.87 -36.35
C LYS A 13 -8.47 -4.19 -34.97
N ALA A 14 -9.20 -3.25 -34.34
CA ALA A 14 -9.89 -3.51 -33.10
C ALA A 14 -11.17 -2.66 -33.03
N GLU A 15 -12.18 -3.16 -32.36
CA GLU A 15 -13.42 -2.44 -32.08
C GLU A 15 -13.35 -1.63 -30.79
N GLY A 16 -12.37 -1.92 -29.93
CA GLY A 16 -12.07 -1.19 -28.69
C GLY A 16 -10.79 -0.36 -28.82
N LYS A 17 -10.51 0.47 -27.81
CA LYS A 17 -9.28 1.30 -27.67
C LYS A 17 -8.98 1.58 -26.19
N ALA A 18 -7.82 2.21 -25.91
CA ALA A 18 -7.29 2.42 -24.57
C ALA A 18 -8.22 3.17 -23.60
N ASP A 19 -9.02 4.14 -24.09
CA ASP A 19 -9.94 4.94 -23.29
C ASP A 19 -11.19 4.15 -22.82
N MET A 20 -11.46 2.99 -23.42
CA MET A 20 -12.59 2.12 -23.06
C MET A 20 -12.29 1.20 -21.88
N ARG A 21 -11.33 1.56 -21.02
CA ARG A 21 -10.90 0.73 -19.87
C ARG A 21 -12.06 0.41 -18.90
N ASN A 22 -13.02 1.32 -18.74
CA ASN A 22 -14.18 1.06 -17.89
C ASN A 22 -15.08 -0.05 -18.42
N LEU A 23 -15.12 -0.25 -19.72
CA LEU A 23 -15.97 -1.21 -20.39
C LEU A 23 -15.23 -2.54 -20.68
N LEU A 24 -13.98 -2.45 -21.18
CA LEU A 24 -13.19 -3.59 -21.63
C LEU A 24 -12.20 -4.11 -20.57
N GLY A 25 -12.15 -3.45 -19.41
CA GLY A 25 -11.09 -3.67 -18.43
C GLY A 25 -9.72 -3.19 -18.94
N GLY A 26 -8.73 -3.17 -18.07
CA GLY A 26 -7.38 -2.73 -18.44
C GLY A 26 -6.75 -3.63 -19.52
N LYS A 27 -6.89 -4.94 -19.39
CA LYS A 27 -6.32 -5.92 -20.33
C LYS A 27 -6.94 -5.83 -21.73
N GLY A 28 -8.29 -5.87 -21.82
CA GLY A 28 -8.99 -5.82 -23.11
C GLY A 28 -8.75 -4.50 -23.86
N ALA A 29 -8.79 -3.38 -23.16
CA ALA A 29 -8.51 -2.06 -23.74
C ALA A 29 -7.08 -1.96 -24.27
N ASN A 30 -6.08 -2.41 -23.51
CA ASN A 30 -4.68 -2.38 -23.94
C ASN A 30 -4.37 -3.36 -25.08
N LEU A 31 -4.97 -4.55 -25.10
CA LEU A 31 -4.82 -5.48 -26.22
C LEU A 31 -5.39 -4.90 -27.52
N ALA A 32 -6.55 -4.25 -27.45
CA ALA A 32 -7.13 -3.55 -28.58
C ALA A 32 -6.21 -2.41 -29.06
N GLU A 33 -5.71 -1.57 -28.16
CA GLU A 33 -4.81 -0.45 -28.47
C GLU A 33 -3.49 -0.91 -29.06
N MET A 34 -2.82 -1.90 -28.44
CA MET A 34 -1.59 -2.50 -28.98
C MET A 34 -1.78 -2.97 -30.42
N ASN A 35 -2.90 -3.62 -30.71
CA ASN A 35 -3.21 -4.10 -32.05
C ASN A 35 -3.39 -2.93 -33.04
N LEU A 36 -4.07 -1.84 -32.64
CA LEU A 36 -4.26 -0.63 -33.47
C LEU A 36 -2.94 0.08 -33.82
N ILE A 37 -2.02 0.12 -32.88
CA ILE A 37 -0.70 0.73 -33.09
C ILE A 37 0.31 -0.23 -33.76
N GLY A 38 -0.11 -1.41 -34.18
CA GLY A 38 0.70 -2.35 -34.94
C GLY A 38 1.69 -3.19 -34.12
N VAL A 39 1.44 -3.38 -32.83
CA VAL A 39 2.14 -4.37 -32.00
C VAL A 39 1.58 -5.76 -32.29
N PRO A 40 2.41 -6.80 -32.47
CA PRO A 40 1.92 -8.15 -32.78
C PRO A 40 1.19 -8.76 -31.57
N VAL A 41 -0.11 -8.81 -31.66
CA VAL A 41 -1.02 -9.34 -30.62
C VAL A 41 -1.81 -10.52 -31.20
N PRO A 42 -1.90 -11.68 -30.54
CA PRO A 42 -2.77 -12.76 -30.96
C PRO A 42 -4.24 -12.30 -31.03
N PRO A 43 -5.01 -12.63 -32.04
CA PRO A 43 -6.39 -12.17 -32.17
C PRO A 43 -7.27 -12.70 -31.05
N GLY A 44 -8.30 -11.94 -30.74
CA GLY A 44 -9.20 -12.26 -29.62
C GLY A 44 -10.43 -11.38 -29.58
N PHE A 45 -11.18 -11.52 -28.48
CA PHE A 45 -12.31 -10.65 -28.17
C PHE A 45 -12.41 -10.43 -26.65
N THR A 46 -13.07 -9.35 -26.27
CA THR A 46 -13.33 -9.01 -24.86
C THR A 46 -14.83 -8.90 -24.62
N ILE A 47 -15.33 -9.62 -23.61
CA ILE A 47 -16.67 -9.49 -23.05
C ILE A 47 -16.61 -8.42 -21.97
N THR A 48 -17.54 -7.46 -21.98
CA THR A 48 -17.49 -6.24 -21.18
C THR A 48 -17.69 -6.47 -19.68
N THR A 49 -17.22 -5.52 -18.87
CA THR A 49 -17.37 -5.54 -17.39
C THR A 49 -18.82 -5.55 -16.94
N ASP A 50 -19.72 -4.92 -17.69
CA ASP A 50 -21.16 -4.86 -17.36
C ASP A 50 -21.82 -6.24 -17.39
N VAL A 51 -21.34 -7.14 -18.25
CA VAL A 51 -21.80 -8.53 -18.31
C VAL A 51 -21.46 -9.29 -17.02
N CYS A 52 -20.37 -8.95 -16.34
CA CYS A 52 -20.06 -9.53 -15.04
C CYS A 52 -21.15 -9.22 -14.00
N ASN A 53 -21.62 -7.99 -13.96
CA ASN A 53 -22.70 -7.57 -13.07
C ASN A 53 -24.02 -8.28 -13.47
N GLU A 54 -24.35 -8.34 -14.76
CA GLU A 54 -25.49 -9.09 -15.26
C GLU A 54 -25.41 -10.58 -14.88
N TYR A 55 -24.21 -11.17 -14.88
CA TYR A 55 -24.01 -12.57 -14.49
C TYR A 55 -24.41 -12.84 -13.04
N PHE A 56 -24.06 -11.94 -12.11
CA PHE A 56 -24.47 -12.07 -10.71
C PHE A 56 -25.94 -11.72 -10.48
N GLU A 57 -26.50 -10.78 -11.24
CA GLU A 57 -27.90 -10.35 -11.11
C GLU A 57 -28.90 -11.33 -11.76
N LYS A 58 -28.60 -11.78 -12.99
CA LYS A 58 -29.56 -12.53 -13.85
C LYS A 58 -29.25 -14.03 -13.94
N GLY A 59 -28.11 -14.46 -13.44
CA GLY A 59 -27.63 -15.83 -13.44
C GLY A 59 -26.99 -16.30 -14.74
N LYS A 60 -26.19 -17.36 -14.60
CA LYS A 60 -25.34 -17.97 -15.64
C LYS A 60 -26.10 -18.30 -16.94
N GLU A 61 -27.24 -18.99 -16.87
CA GLU A 61 -27.96 -19.44 -18.05
C GLU A 61 -28.50 -18.31 -18.90
N THR A 62 -28.95 -17.21 -18.25
CA THR A 62 -29.45 -16.03 -18.94
C THR A 62 -28.34 -15.34 -19.72
N VAL A 63 -27.17 -15.16 -19.10
CA VAL A 63 -26.03 -14.51 -19.74
C VAL A 63 -25.51 -15.34 -20.91
N ILE A 64 -25.35 -16.65 -20.75
CA ILE A 64 -24.94 -17.55 -21.84
C ILE A 64 -25.91 -17.43 -23.04
N LYS A 65 -27.20 -17.51 -22.79
CA LYS A 65 -28.23 -17.45 -23.85
C LYS A 65 -28.15 -16.12 -24.64
N VAL A 66 -27.95 -15.01 -23.95
CA VAL A 66 -27.88 -13.68 -24.58
C VAL A 66 -26.61 -13.51 -25.40
N LEU A 67 -25.49 -14.04 -24.95
CA LEU A 67 -24.17 -13.84 -25.58
C LEU A 67 -23.80 -14.90 -26.63
N THR A 68 -24.54 -16.03 -26.71
CA THR A 68 -24.17 -17.16 -27.56
C THR A 68 -23.85 -16.73 -28.99
N SER A 69 -24.68 -15.90 -29.62
CA SER A 69 -24.47 -15.44 -30.99
C SER A 69 -23.22 -14.60 -31.14
N GLU A 70 -22.99 -13.62 -30.25
CA GLU A 70 -21.83 -12.73 -30.32
C GLU A 70 -20.54 -13.51 -30.06
N VAL A 71 -20.50 -14.38 -29.08
CA VAL A 71 -19.33 -15.22 -28.75
C VAL A 71 -18.99 -16.18 -29.89
N THR A 72 -20.01 -16.87 -30.46
CA THR A 72 -19.79 -17.79 -31.58
C THR A 72 -19.22 -17.06 -32.80
N ASN A 73 -19.74 -15.88 -33.14
CA ASN A 73 -19.24 -15.09 -34.25
C ASN A 73 -17.81 -14.59 -33.97
N SER A 74 -17.50 -14.26 -32.74
CA SER A 74 -16.16 -13.82 -32.36
C SER A 74 -15.13 -14.94 -32.36
N VAL A 75 -15.53 -16.17 -31.98
CA VAL A 75 -14.68 -17.37 -32.13
C VAL A 75 -14.39 -17.62 -33.62
N LYS A 76 -15.39 -17.51 -34.48
CA LYS A 76 -15.23 -17.67 -35.93
C LYS A 76 -14.29 -16.60 -36.51
N HIS A 77 -14.36 -15.37 -36.00
CA HIS A 77 -13.43 -14.31 -36.40
C HIS A 77 -11.97 -14.67 -36.05
N ILE A 78 -11.72 -15.25 -34.86
CA ILE A 78 -10.38 -15.73 -34.50
C ILE A 78 -9.93 -16.88 -35.40
N GLU A 79 -10.84 -17.84 -35.69
CA GLU A 79 -10.57 -18.97 -36.61
C GLU A 79 -10.10 -18.47 -37.98
N ASP A 80 -10.81 -17.48 -38.53
CA ASP A 80 -10.50 -16.91 -39.84
C ASP A 80 -9.12 -16.21 -39.83
N LEU A 81 -8.78 -15.46 -38.78
CA LEU A 81 -7.51 -14.79 -38.67
C LEU A 81 -6.32 -15.72 -38.41
N MET A 82 -6.55 -16.81 -37.67
CA MET A 82 -5.51 -17.81 -37.34
C MET A 82 -5.42 -18.93 -38.38
N ASN A 83 -6.33 -18.96 -39.35
CA ASN A 83 -6.45 -20.05 -40.35
C ASN A 83 -6.44 -21.45 -39.69
N SER A 84 -7.16 -21.57 -38.57
CA SER A 84 -7.27 -22.79 -37.77
C SER A 84 -8.66 -22.83 -37.08
N LYS A 85 -9.11 -23.99 -36.62
CA LYS A 85 -10.48 -24.13 -36.14
C LYS A 85 -10.54 -24.65 -34.69
N PHE A 86 -11.39 -24.03 -33.88
CA PHE A 86 -11.58 -24.39 -32.48
C PHE A 86 -12.25 -25.78 -32.35
N GLY A 87 -11.52 -26.70 -31.71
CA GLY A 87 -11.97 -28.08 -31.54
C GLY A 87 -11.82 -29.00 -32.78
N ASP A 88 -11.15 -28.55 -33.86
CA ASP A 88 -10.89 -29.37 -35.03
C ASP A 88 -9.61 -30.20 -34.84
N PRO A 89 -9.69 -31.54 -34.84
CA PRO A 89 -8.48 -32.38 -34.71
C PRO A 89 -7.53 -32.30 -35.90
N SER A 90 -7.99 -31.83 -37.08
CA SER A 90 -7.13 -31.74 -38.27
C SER A 90 -6.25 -30.48 -38.28
N ASN A 91 -6.76 -29.37 -37.73
CA ASN A 91 -6.06 -28.09 -37.67
C ASN A 91 -6.49 -27.27 -36.43
N PRO A 92 -6.09 -27.72 -35.24
CA PRO A 92 -6.59 -27.19 -34.01
C PRO A 92 -6.20 -25.74 -33.76
N LEU A 93 -7.21 -24.94 -33.32
CA LEU A 93 -7.03 -23.66 -32.63
C LEU A 93 -7.27 -23.88 -31.13
N LEU A 94 -6.37 -23.39 -30.30
CA LEU A 94 -6.58 -23.35 -28.85
C LEU A 94 -6.82 -21.92 -28.40
N LEU A 95 -7.62 -21.74 -27.35
CA LEU A 95 -7.97 -20.46 -26.78
C LEU A 95 -7.53 -20.34 -25.32
N SER A 96 -7.31 -19.13 -24.89
CA SER A 96 -7.17 -18.74 -23.47
C SER A 96 -8.34 -17.86 -23.05
N VAL A 97 -8.75 -17.97 -21.78
CA VAL A 97 -9.77 -17.11 -21.16
C VAL A 97 -9.15 -16.46 -19.96
N ARG A 98 -9.10 -15.13 -19.98
CA ARG A 98 -8.36 -14.32 -19.00
C ARG A 98 -9.25 -13.22 -18.42
N SER A 99 -9.12 -12.93 -17.14
CA SER A 99 -9.78 -11.80 -16.48
C SER A 99 -9.18 -10.46 -16.89
N GLY A 100 -9.98 -9.41 -16.87
CA GLY A 100 -9.57 -8.05 -17.18
C GLY A 100 -10.35 -7.01 -16.38
N ALA A 101 -9.98 -6.77 -15.10
CA ALA A 101 -10.59 -5.71 -14.30
C ALA A 101 -10.14 -4.32 -14.78
N ARG A 102 -10.90 -3.26 -14.39
CA ARG A 102 -10.56 -1.85 -14.67
C ARG A 102 -9.24 -1.45 -14.02
N ALA A 103 -8.99 -1.95 -12.80
CA ALA A 103 -7.71 -1.83 -12.10
C ALA A 103 -6.90 -3.13 -12.22
N SER A 104 -5.57 -3.02 -12.16
CA SER A 104 -4.70 -4.20 -12.18
C SER A 104 -4.79 -4.96 -10.86
N MET A 105 -5.13 -6.24 -10.91
CA MET A 105 -5.27 -7.15 -9.77
C MET A 105 -4.45 -8.42 -10.01
N PRO A 106 -3.10 -8.37 -9.90
CA PRO A 106 -2.22 -9.48 -10.26
C PRO A 106 -2.49 -10.72 -9.39
N GLY A 107 -2.71 -11.90 -10.02
CA GLY A 107 -2.93 -13.15 -9.31
C GLY A 107 -4.27 -13.31 -8.56
N MET A 108 -5.11 -12.26 -8.53
CA MET A 108 -6.34 -12.27 -7.74
C MET A 108 -7.50 -12.98 -8.43
N MET A 109 -7.49 -13.08 -9.75
CA MET A 109 -8.54 -13.68 -10.57
C MET A 109 -7.99 -14.78 -11.45
N ASP A 110 -8.87 -15.68 -11.88
CA ASP A 110 -8.49 -16.90 -12.56
C ASP A 110 -8.21 -16.68 -14.05
N THR A 111 -7.38 -17.56 -14.61
CA THR A 111 -7.05 -17.68 -16.03
C THR A 111 -7.16 -19.14 -16.43
N ILE A 112 -7.67 -19.42 -17.61
CA ILE A 112 -7.74 -20.78 -18.16
C ILE A 112 -7.06 -20.79 -19.54
N LEU A 113 -6.11 -21.69 -19.73
CA LEU A 113 -5.32 -21.85 -20.95
C LEU A 113 -5.63 -23.15 -21.66
N ASN A 114 -5.25 -23.24 -22.94
CA ASN A 114 -5.33 -24.44 -23.76
C ASN A 114 -6.75 -25.01 -23.97
N LEU A 115 -7.79 -24.14 -23.93
CA LEU A 115 -9.16 -24.57 -24.21
C LEU A 115 -9.27 -25.09 -25.66
N GLY A 116 -10.12 -26.09 -25.81
CA GLY A 116 -10.33 -26.78 -27.09
C GLY A 116 -9.66 -28.15 -27.16
N LEU A 117 -8.80 -28.51 -26.22
CA LEU A 117 -8.19 -29.81 -26.13
C LEU A 117 -9.17 -30.88 -25.60
N ASN A 118 -9.14 -32.00 -26.27
CA ASN A 118 -9.76 -33.26 -25.89
C ASN A 118 -8.92 -34.41 -26.46
N ASP A 119 -9.35 -35.66 -26.30
CA ASP A 119 -8.57 -36.83 -26.71
C ASP A 119 -8.30 -36.92 -28.23
N GLU A 120 -9.16 -36.36 -29.08
CA GLU A 120 -8.96 -36.28 -30.53
C GLU A 120 -8.12 -35.11 -30.95
N VAL A 121 -8.36 -33.94 -30.36
CA VAL A 121 -7.67 -32.69 -30.70
C VAL A 121 -6.20 -32.71 -30.27
N VAL A 122 -5.85 -33.41 -29.16
CA VAL A 122 -4.44 -33.52 -28.73
C VAL A 122 -3.61 -34.32 -29.74
N GLU A 123 -4.18 -35.38 -30.35
CA GLU A 123 -3.50 -36.14 -31.40
C GLU A 123 -3.30 -35.30 -32.65
N GLY A 124 -4.27 -34.45 -33.00
CA GLY A 124 -4.15 -33.49 -34.09
C GLY A 124 -3.07 -32.44 -33.82
N LEU A 125 -3.02 -31.92 -32.62
CA LEU A 125 -1.97 -30.95 -32.20
C LEU A 125 -0.58 -31.58 -32.28
N ALA A 126 -0.42 -32.82 -31.80
CA ALA A 126 0.82 -33.58 -31.87
C ALA A 126 1.30 -33.74 -33.32
N LYS A 127 0.40 -34.09 -34.23
CA LYS A 127 0.69 -34.23 -35.67
C LYS A 127 1.06 -32.91 -36.31
N LYS A 128 0.31 -31.83 -36.02
CA LYS A 128 0.53 -30.48 -36.57
C LYS A 128 1.86 -29.91 -36.16
N THR A 129 2.26 -30.08 -34.90
CA THR A 129 3.50 -29.54 -34.36
C THR A 129 4.71 -30.46 -34.52
N GLY A 130 4.52 -31.73 -34.83
CA GLY A 130 5.56 -32.76 -34.82
C GLY A 130 6.13 -33.01 -33.40
N ASN A 131 5.49 -32.50 -32.35
CA ASN A 131 5.94 -32.60 -30.97
C ASN A 131 4.85 -33.15 -30.05
N GLU A 132 4.84 -34.48 -29.93
CA GLU A 132 3.85 -35.20 -29.13
C GLU A 132 3.96 -34.82 -27.62
N ARG A 133 5.19 -34.59 -27.15
CA ARG A 133 5.41 -34.20 -25.74
C ARG A 133 4.78 -32.84 -25.44
N PHE A 134 4.96 -31.86 -26.30
CA PHE A 134 4.31 -30.54 -26.20
C PHE A 134 2.79 -30.66 -26.16
N ALA A 135 2.20 -31.43 -27.05
CA ALA A 135 0.75 -31.62 -27.16
C ALA A 135 0.18 -32.21 -25.85
N TYR A 136 0.79 -33.28 -25.35
CA TYR A 136 0.33 -33.93 -24.12
C TYR A 136 0.64 -33.16 -22.83
N ASP A 137 1.74 -32.37 -22.76
CA ASP A 137 1.97 -31.44 -21.65
C ASP A 137 0.92 -30.32 -21.62
N SER A 138 0.59 -29.77 -22.80
CA SER A 138 -0.50 -28.77 -22.92
C SER A 138 -1.84 -29.33 -22.48
N TYR A 139 -2.13 -30.60 -22.83
CA TYR A 139 -3.38 -31.27 -22.43
C TYR A 139 -3.40 -31.55 -20.91
N ARG A 140 -2.28 -32.04 -20.34
CA ARG A 140 -2.17 -32.27 -18.91
C ARG A 140 -2.41 -30.97 -18.13
N ARG A 141 -1.75 -29.85 -18.52
CA ARG A 141 -1.94 -28.53 -17.92
C ARG A 141 -3.39 -28.05 -18.03
N PHE A 142 -4.02 -28.24 -19.19
CA PHE A 142 -5.42 -27.87 -19.39
C PHE A 142 -6.36 -28.63 -18.46
N VAL A 143 -6.24 -29.97 -18.38
CA VAL A 143 -7.11 -30.81 -17.52
C VAL A 143 -6.93 -30.43 -16.05
N GLN A 144 -5.68 -30.19 -15.60
CA GLN A 144 -5.38 -29.73 -14.26
C GLN A 144 -6.03 -28.37 -13.96
N MET A 145 -5.74 -27.36 -14.79
CA MET A 145 -6.24 -26.00 -14.60
C MET A 145 -7.76 -25.91 -14.69
N TYR A 146 -8.38 -26.62 -15.63
CA TYR A 146 -9.84 -26.66 -15.76
C TYR A 146 -10.50 -27.37 -14.59
N GLY A 147 -9.88 -28.44 -14.11
CA GLY A 147 -10.34 -29.17 -12.91
C GLY A 147 -10.30 -28.33 -11.65
N ASP A 148 -9.20 -27.61 -11.44
CA ASP A 148 -9.03 -26.72 -10.31
C ASP A 148 -9.96 -25.48 -10.39
N VAL A 149 -9.88 -24.73 -11.48
CA VAL A 149 -10.53 -23.42 -11.60
C VAL A 149 -12.01 -23.51 -11.96
N VAL A 150 -12.37 -24.35 -12.94
CA VAL A 150 -13.74 -24.40 -13.48
C VAL A 150 -14.61 -25.40 -12.73
N LEU A 151 -14.04 -26.56 -12.41
CA LEU A 151 -14.80 -27.63 -11.71
C LEU A 151 -14.68 -27.53 -10.18
N GLY A 152 -13.78 -26.65 -9.67
CA GLY A 152 -13.65 -26.38 -8.24
C GLY A 152 -13.01 -27.52 -7.45
N MET A 153 -12.14 -28.29 -8.06
CA MET A 153 -11.46 -29.43 -7.43
C MET A 153 -10.31 -28.93 -6.56
N LYS A 154 -10.62 -28.57 -5.31
CA LYS A 154 -9.71 -28.03 -4.30
C LYS A 154 -9.42 -29.06 -3.20
N PRO A 155 -8.30 -28.96 -2.45
CA PRO A 155 -8.12 -29.75 -1.24
C PRO A 155 -9.20 -29.46 -0.20
N GLU A 156 -9.56 -30.46 0.60
CA GLU A 156 -10.60 -30.32 1.64
C GLU A 156 -10.17 -29.37 2.76
N ASN A 157 -8.87 -29.37 3.11
CA ASN A 157 -8.28 -28.45 4.08
C ASN A 157 -7.13 -27.67 3.44
N LYS A 158 -6.88 -26.46 3.90
CA LYS A 158 -5.77 -25.59 3.41
C LYS A 158 -4.37 -26.20 3.59
N GLU A 159 -4.23 -27.18 4.51
CA GLU A 159 -2.96 -27.87 4.81
C GLU A 159 -2.74 -29.11 3.93
N ASP A 160 -3.76 -29.55 3.21
CA ASP A 160 -3.68 -30.71 2.34
C ASP A 160 -3.01 -30.35 1.01
N ILE A 161 -2.31 -31.33 0.43
CA ILE A 161 -1.67 -31.18 -0.87
C ILE A 161 -2.77 -31.15 -1.95
N ASP A 162 -2.63 -30.22 -2.92
CA ASP A 162 -3.51 -30.17 -4.09
C ASP A 162 -3.68 -31.55 -4.73
N PRO A 163 -4.91 -31.99 -5.06
CA PRO A 163 -5.18 -33.33 -5.58
C PRO A 163 -4.42 -33.65 -6.88
N PHE A 164 -4.22 -32.68 -7.76
CA PHE A 164 -3.47 -32.86 -8.98
C PHE A 164 -1.96 -32.93 -8.71
N GLU A 165 -1.47 -32.10 -7.81
CA GLU A 165 -0.07 -32.10 -7.40
C GLU A 165 0.31 -33.42 -6.71
N ALA A 166 -0.58 -33.99 -5.90
CA ALA A 166 -0.39 -35.32 -5.29
C ALA A 166 -0.22 -36.42 -6.35
N ILE A 167 -1.02 -36.37 -7.44
CA ILE A 167 -0.87 -37.29 -8.56
C ILE A 167 0.44 -37.09 -9.31
N ILE A 168 0.84 -35.82 -9.56
CA ILE A 168 2.12 -35.48 -10.21
C ILE A 168 3.30 -36.02 -9.39
N GLN A 169 3.31 -35.75 -8.07
CA GLN A 169 4.37 -36.21 -7.18
C GLN A 169 4.47 -37.74 -7.15
N ASN A 170 3.34 -38.44 -7.19
CA ASN A 170 3.31 -39.90 -7.21
C ASN A 170 3.94 -40.46 -8.52
N VAL A 171 3.62 -39.88 -9.68
CA VAL A 171 4.21 -40.28 -10.98
C VAL A 171 5.71 -39.97 -10.97
N LYS A 172 6.11 -38.79 -10.54
CA LYS A 172 7.52 -38.40 -10.41
C LYS A 172 8.30 -39.34 -9.51
N ALA A 173 7.77 -39.67 -8.32
CA ALA A 173 8.40 -40.58 -7.38
C ALA A 173 8.59 -41.98 -7.94
N LYS A 174 7.60 -42.52 -8.65
CA LYS A 174 7.67 -43.85 -9.32
C LYS A 174 8.76 -43.91 -10.38
N ARG A 175 9.08 -42.80 -11.04
CA ARG A 175 10.02 -42.74 -12.19
C ARG A 175 11.37 -42.13 -11.82
N GLY A 176 11.54 -41.56 -10.61
CA GLY A 176 12.75 -40.86 -10.19
C GLY A 176 12.93 -39.50 -10.89
N ILE A 177 11.86 -38.88 -11.36
CA ILE A 177 11.84 -37.59 -12.07
C ILE A 177 11.80 -36.46 -11.03
N LYS A 178 12.55 -35.38 -11.26
CA LYS A 178 12.55 -34.19 -10.39
C LYS A 178 11.76 -33.03 -11.00
N LEU A 179 11.91 -32.77 -12.30
CA LEU A 179 11.31 -31.62 -12.99
C LEU A 179 10.27 -32.07 -14.00
N ASP A 180 9.22 -31.25 -14.21
CA ASP A 180 8.13 -31.51 -15.16
C ASP A 180 8.65 -31.68 -16.59
N ASN A 181 9.70 -30.96 -16.98
CA ASN A 181 10.27 -31.04 -18.32
C ASN A 181 11.01 -32.38 -18.59
N GLU A 182 11.27 -33.18 -17.57
CA GLU A 182 11.90 -34.51 -17.69
C GLU A 182 10.86 -35.63 -17.95
N MET A 183 9.55 -35.32 -17.81
CA MET A 183 8.49 -36.29 -18.06
C MET A 183 8.42 -36.72 -19.54
N SER A 184 8.30 -38.03 -19.76
CA SER A 184 8.10 -38.59 -21.08
C SER A 184 6.64 -38.42 -21.57
N VAL A 185 6.39 -38.66 -22.85
CA VAL A 185 5.02 -38.70 -23.42
C VAL A 185 4.15 -39.69 -22.68
N ALA A 186 4.70 -40.86 -22.32
CA ALA A 186 3.94 -41.90 -21.60
C ALA A 186 3.53 -41.42 -20.20
N ASP A 187 4.41 -40.72 -19.48
CA ASP A 187 4.10 -40.14 -18.15
C ASP A 187 3.00 -39.07 -18.25
N LEU A 188 3.06 -38.19 -19.26
CA LEU A 188 2.05 -37.18 -19.50
C LEU A 188 0.68 -37.77 -19.86
N LYS A 189 0.64 -38.84 -20.64
CA LYS A 189 -0.60 -39.61 -20.95
C LYS A 189 -1.16 -40.25 -19.68
N GLU A 190 -0.30 -40.82 -18.84
CA GLU A 190 -0.71 -41.38 -17.54
C GLU A 190 -1.33 -40.29 -16.66
N LEU A 191 -0.69 -39.11 -16.55
CA LEU A 191 -1.22 -37.97 -15.77
C LEU A 191 -2.59 -37.52 -16.26
N VAL A 192 -2.79 -37.32 -17.57
CA VAL A 192 -4.10 -36.94 -18.15
C VAL A 192 -5.18 -37.95 -17.76
N THR A 193 -4.84 -39.22 -17.81
CA THR A 193 -5.78 -40.31 -17.49
C THR A 193 -6.12 -40.28 -15.99
N GLU A 194 -5.13 -40.17 -15.12
CA GLU A 194 -5.35 -40.14 -13.66
C GLU A 194 -6.09 -38.88 -13.23
N PHE A 195 -5.81 -37.72 -13.83
CA PHE A 195 -6.54 -36.48 -13.58
C PHE A 195 -8.01 -36.58 -13.91
N LYS A 196 -8.35 -37.13 -15.09
CA LYS A 196 -9.75 -37.36 -15.49
C LYS A 196 -10.46 -38.32 -14.54
N LYS A 197 -9.79 -39.38 -14.08
CA LYS A 197 -10.35 -40.32 -13.09
C LYS A 197 -10.61 -39.60 -11.75
N ALA A 198 -9.64 -38.80 -11.29
CA ALA A 198 -9.79 -38.01 -10.06
C ALA A 198 -10.97 -37.04 -10.17
N ILE A 199 -11.08 -36.31 -11.27
CA ILE A 199 -12.21 -35.40 -11.56
C ILE A 199 -13.55 -36.18 -11.48
N LYS A 200 -13.67 -37.31 -12.18
CA LYS A 200 -14.89 -38.12 -12.15
C LYS A 200 -15.22 -38.61 -10.76
N SER A 201 -14.21 -39.04 -10.01
CA SER A 201 -14.40 -39.56 -8.64
C SER A 201 -14.86 -38.47 -7.67
N GLN A 202 -14.29 -37.27 -7.75
CA GLN A 202 -14.54 -36.19 -6.79
C GLN A 202 -15.74 -35.33 -7.18
N ILE A 203 -15.89 -35.00 -8.46
CA ILE A 203 -16.95 -34.12 -8.99
C ILE A 203 -18.21 -34.91 -9.43
N GLY A 204 -18.07 -36.21 -9.74
CA GLY A 204 -19.16 -37.07 -10.20
C GLY A 204 -19.46 -37.00 -11.69
N ASN A 205 -18.83 -36.11 -12.44
CA ASN A 205 -19.02 -35.94 -13.89
C ASN A 205 -17.70 -36.19 -14.64
N ASP A 206 -17.82 -36.58 -15.90
CA ASP A 206 -16.67 -36.70 -16.78
C ASP A 206 -16.13 -35.30 -17.16
N PHE A 207 -14.81 -35.22 -17.44
CA PHE A 207 -14.20 -34.01 -18.00
C PHE A 207 -14.87 -33.63 -19.32
N PRO A 208 -15.28 -32.35 -19.54
CA PRO A 208 -16.00 -31.95 -20.73
C PRO A 208 -15.11 -32.02 -21.99
N THR A 209 -15.63 -32.65 -23.03
CA THR A 209 -14.93 -32.85 -24.33
C THR A 209 -15.40 -31.88 -25.41
N ASP A 210 -16.57 -31.25 -25.26
CA ASP A 210 -17.09 -30.25 -26.18
C ASP A 210 -16.35 -28.90 -25.98
N PRO A 211 -15.68 -28.36 -27.02
CA PRO A 211 -14.93 -27.14 -26.94
C PRO A 211 -15.76 -25.91 -26.53
N MET A 212 -17.01 -25.80 -27.00
CA MET A 212 -17.87 -24.67 -26.64
C MET A 212 -18.37 -24.78 -25.20
N GLN A 213 -18.60 -25.98 -24.70
CA GLN A 213 -18.90 -26.21 -23.28
C GLN A 213 -17.71 -25.83 -22.40
N GLN A 214 -16.48 -26.17 -22.81
CA GLN A 214 -15.25 -25.77 -22.14
C GLN A 214 -15.14 -24.25 -22.09
N LEU A 215 -15.36 -23.56 -23.22
CA LEU A 215 -15.28 -22.12 -23.34
C LEU A 215 -16.27 -21.40 -22.40
N TRP A 216 -17.54 -21.83 -22.40
CA TRP A 216 -18.54 -21.25 -21.50
C TRP A 216 -18.25 -21.52 -20.02
N GLY A 217 -17.75 -22.72 -19.71
CA GLY A 217 -17.30 -23.05 -18.36
C GLY A 217 -16.20 -22.07 -17.88
N ALA A 218 -15.20 -21.82 -18.72
CA ALA A 218 -14.09 -20.92 -18.44
C ALA A 218 -14.53 -19.44 -18.32
N ILE A 219 -15.38 -18.95 -19.23
CA ILE A 219 -15.95 -17.59 -19.16
C ILE A 219 -16.69 -17.38 -17.84
N CYS A 220 -17.53 -18.32 -17.44
CA CYS A 220 -18.28 -18.24 -16.19
C CYS A 220 -17.38 -18.31 -14.97
N ALA A 221 -16.35 -19.17 -14.99
CA ALA A 221 -15.39 -19.27 -13.89
C ALA A 221 -14.62 -17.94 -13.68
N VAL A 222 -14.23 -17.26 -14.78
CA VAL A 222 -13.60 -15.94 -14.68
C VAL A 222 -14.54 -14.90 -14.08
N PHE A 223 -15.84 -14.87 -14.46
CA PHE A 223 -16.79 -13.98 -13.78
C PHE A 223 -16.92 -14.32 -12.29
N THR A 224 -17.03 -15.61 -11.96
CA THR A 224 -17.13 -16.05 -10.56
C THR A 224 -15.91 -15.65 -9.74
N SER A 225 -14.71 -15.67 -10.34
CA SER A 225 -13.47 -15.32 -9.66
C SER A 225 -13.41 -13.87 -9.15
N TRP A 226 -14.26 -12.99 -9.69
CA TRP A 226 -14.43 -11.63 -9.15
C TRP A 226 -14.88 -11.63 -7.69
N MET A 227 -15.63 -12.65 -7.27
CA MET A 227 -16.16 -12.83 -5.92
C MET A 227 -15.35 -13.81 -5.06
N ASN A 228 -14.18 -14.27 -5.50
CA ASN A 228 -13.26 -15.04 -4.67
C ASN A 228 -12.76 -14.23 -3.48
N GLU A 229 -12.53 -14.86 -2.33
CA GLU A 229 -12.08 -14.20 -1.09
C GLU A 229 -10.85 -13.31 -1.31
N ARG A 230 -9.82 -13.83 -2.00
CA ARG A 230 -8.58 -13.08 -2.32
C ARG A 230 -8.86 -11.83 -3.18
N ALA A 231 -9.76 -11.92 -4.16
CA ALA A 231 -10.15 -10.79 -5.00
C ALA A 231 -10.94 -9.75 -4.22
N ILE A 232 -11.82 -10.18 -3.31
CA ILE A 232 -12.55 -9.28 -2.40
C ILE A 232 -11.61 -8.57 -1.46
N LEU A 233 -10.66 -9.29 -0.84
CA LEU A 233 -9.68 -8.72 0.07
C LEU A 233 -8.80 -7.68 -0.63
N TYR A 234 -8.27 -8.02 -1.81
CA TYR A 234 -7.46 -7.10 -2.60
C TYR A 234 -8.22 -5.82 -2.97
N ARG A 235 -9.48 -5.96 -3.42
CA ARG A 235 -10.31 -4.80 -3.74
C ARG A 235 -10.56 -3.90 -2.53
N LYS A 236 -10.79 -4.49 -1.34
CA LYS A 236 -10.92 -3.72 -0.10
C LYS A 236 -9.65 -2.93 0.21
N MET A 237 -8.48 -3.55 0.05
CA MET A 237 -7.19 -2.89 0.33
C MET A 237 -6.89 -1.75 -0.64
N GLU A 238 -7.23 -1.93 -1.92
CA GLU A 238 -6.94 -0.96 -3.00
C GLU A 238 -8.11 0.02 -3.23
N GLY A 239 -9.18 -0.04 -2.44
CA GLY A 239 -10.34 0.84 -2.59
C GLY A 239 -11.09 0.66 -3.92
N ILE A 240 -11.08 -0.56 -4.50
CA ILE A 240 -11.71 -0.87 -5.79
C ILE A 240 -13.18 -1.25 -5.56
N PRO A 241 -14.14 -0.49 -6.14
CA PRO A 241 -15.57 -0.77 -5.97
C PRO A 241 -15.99 -2.13 -6.53
N GLN A 242 -16.86 -2.81 -5.81
CA GLN A 242 -17.34 -4.15 -6.21
C GLN A 242 -18.15 -4.11 -7.51
N GLU A 243 -18.92 -3.06 -7.72
CA GLU A 243 -19.78 -2.85 -8.88
C GLU A 243 -19.00 -2.62 -10.20
N TRP A 244 -17.69 -2.48 -10.15
CA TRP A 244 -16.89 -2.36 -11.36
C TRP A 244 -16.89 -3.61 -12.21
N GLY A 245 -17.02 -4.79 -11.60
CA GLY A 245 -16.96 -6.08 -12.31
C GLY A 245 -15.61 -6.35 -12.98
N THR A 246 -15.51 -7.49 -13.65
CA THR A 246 -14.38 -7.86 -14.50
C THR A 246 -14.81 -8.11 -15.93
N ALA A 247 -14.03 -7.67 -16.91
CA ALA A 247 -14.16 -8.13 -18.27
C ALA A 247 -13.54 -9.52 -18.43
N VAL A 248 -13.96 -10.23 -19.47
CA VAL A 248 -13.38 -11.52 -19.86
C VAL A 248 -12.76 -11.39 -21.24
N THR A 249 -11.47 -11.64 -21.35
CA THR A 249 -10.76 -11.66 -22.64
C THR A 249 -10.52 -13.09 -23.10
N VAL A 250 -11.01 -13.42 -24.28
CA VAL A 250 -10.77 -14.68 -24.98
C VAL A 250 -9.79 -14.41 -26.11
N GLN A 251 -8.70 -15.19 -26.17
CA GLN A 251 -7.59 -14.91 -27.08
C GLN A 251 -7.01 -16.21 -27.65
N ALA A 252 -6.56 -16.17 -28.91
CA ALA A 252 -5.82 -17.29 -29.50
C ALA A 252 -4.56 -17.59 -28.69
N MET A 253 -4.32 -18.85 -28.41
CA MET A 253 -3.10 -19.32 -27.78
C MET A 253 -1.90 -19.17 -28.70
N VAL A 254 -0.79 -18.71 -28.13
CA VAL A 254 0.56 -18.79 -28.66
C VAL A 254 1.45 -19.47 -27.65
N PHE A 255 2.44 -20.22 -28.09
CA PHE A 255 3.14 -21.21 -27.26
C PHE A 255 4.63 -20.91 -27.15
N GLY A 256 5.08 -20.63 -25.92
CA GLY A 256 6.50 -20.48 -25.62
C GLY A 256 7.22 -21.81 -25.33
N ASN A 257 6.48 -22.94 -25.35
CA ASN A 257 6.98 -24.28 -25.02
C ASN A 257 6.98 -25.25 -26.21
N MET A 258 7.13 -24.73 -27.44
CA MET A 258 7.21 -25.57 -28.63
C MET A 258 8.61 -26.10 -28.94
N GLY A 259 9.60 -25.73 -28.20
CA GLY A 259 10.99 -26.11 -28.39
C GLY A 259 11.97 -24.95 -28.15
N GLU A 260 13.23 -25.14 -28.55
CA GLU A 260 14.32 -24.20 -28.26
C GLU A 260 14.21 -22.84 -29.04
N THR A 261 13.37 -22.76 -30.06
CA THR A 261 13.07 -21.53 -30.81
C THR A 261 11.87 -20.77 -30.23
N SER A 262 11.35 -21.25 -29.11
CA SER A 262 10.19 -20.69 -28.43
C SER A 262 10.54 -20.30 -27.00
N ALA A 263 9.94 -19.21 -26.54
CA ALA A 263 10.19 -18.67 -25.21
C ALA A 263 8.97 -17.90 -24.69
N THR A 264 8.94 -17.62 -23.41
CA THR A 264 7.99 -16.69 -22.82
C THR A 264 8.72 -15.79 -21.81
N GLY A 265 8.23 -14.58 -21.60
CA GLY A 265 8.89 -13.66 -20.68
C GLY A 265 8.03 -12.45 -20.30
N VAL A 266 8.57 -11.71 -19.36
CA VAL A 266 8.04 -10.44 -18.87
C VAL A 266 9.15 -9.41 -18.91
N CYS A 267 8.84 -8.20 -19.37
CA CYS A 267 9.82 -7.12 -19.45
C CYS A 267 9.23 -5.77 -19.06
N PHE A 268 10.12 -4.86 -18.68
CA PHE A 268 9.82 -3.52 -18.21
C PHE A 268 10.63 -2.51 -19.01
N SER A 269 9.99 -1.43 -19.47
CA SER A 269 10.69 -0.36 -20.19
C SER A 269 11.66 0.42 -19.29
N ARG A 270 11.42 0.44 -17.98
CA ARG A 270 12.30 1.01 -16.93
C ARG A 270 12.38 0.08 -15.75
N ASP A 271 13.40 0.23 -14.89
CA ASP A 271 13.51 -0.55 -13.68
C ASP A 271 12.40 -0.18 -12.69
N ALA A 272 11.53 -1.14 -12.38
CA ALA A 272 10.39 -0.96 -11.48
C ALA A 272 10.79 -0.75 -10.01
N GLY A 273 12.01 -1.10 -9.62
CA GLY A 273 12.54 -0.98 -8.27
C GLY A 273 13.17 0.39 -7.99
N ASN A 274 13.97 0.90 -8.91
CA ASN A 274 14.75 2.14 -8.71
C ASN A 274 14.43 3.26 -9.71
N GLY A 275 13.66 2.97 -10.77
CA GLY A 275 13.22 3.93 -11.78
C GLY A 275 14.26 4.27 -12.86
N GLU A 276 15.38 3.57 -12.91
CA GLU A 276 16.38 3.78 -13.97
C GLU A 276 15.79 3.48 -15.35
N ASN A 277 16.13 4.32 -16.32
CA ASN A 277 15.72 4.11 -17.72
C ASN A 277 16.57 3.00 -18.35
N VAL A 278 16.33 1.77 -17.95
CA VAL A 278 17.03 0.56 -18.41
C VAL A 278 15.97 -0.48 -18.75
N PHE A 279 15.97 -0.89 -20.03
CA PHE A 279 15.15 -2.02 -20.47
C PHE A 279 15.60 -3.30 -19.75
N ASN A 280 14.69 -3.97 -19.08
CA ASN A 280 15.01 -5.14 -18.26
C ASN A 280 13.86 -6.14 -18.27
N GLY A 281 14.13 -7.36 -17.84
CA GLY A 281 13.13 -8.40 -17.75
C GLY A 281 13.72 -9.80 -17.79
N GLU A 282 12.82 -10.78 -17.73
CA GLU A 282 13.17 -12.19 -17.60
C GLU A 282 12.43 -13.02 -18.63
N TYR A 283 13.07 -14.09 -19.10
CA TYR A 283 12.49 -15.03 -20.03
C TYR A 283 12.90 -16.48 -19.71
N LEU A 284 12.10 -17.41 -20.20
CA LEU A 284 12.41 -18.84 -20.17
C LEU A 284 12.23 -19.43 -21.56
N VAL A 285 13.26 -20.15 -22.04
CA VAL A 285 13.17 -20.94 -23.26
C VAL A 285 12.36 -22.18 -23.00
N ASN A 286 11.56 -22.58 -23.98
CA ASN A 286 10.72 -23.77 -23.94
C ASN A 286 9.86 -23.83 -22.66
N ALA A 287 9.06 -22.76 -22.42
CA ALA A 287 8.24 -22.57 -21.22
C ALA A 287 6.94 -21.86 -21.55
N GLN A 288 5.93 -22.03 -20.71
CA GLN A 288 4.70 -21.23 -20.69
C GLN A 288 4.78 -20.09 -19.65
N GLY A 289 3.89 -19.09 -19.74
CA GLY A 289 3.89 -17.92 -18.84
C GLY A 289 3.80 -18.29 -17.36
N GLU A 290 3.10 -19.35 -17.02
CA GLU A 290 2.99 -19.88 -15.66
C GLU A 290 4.36 -20.27 -15.08
N ASP A 291 5.23 -20.85 -15.91
CA ASP A 291 6.55 -21.32 -15.47
C ASP A 291 7.47 -20.16 -15.06
N VAL A 292 7.29 -18.97 -15.66
CA VAL A 292 8.03 -17.75 -15.29
C VAL A 292 7.53 -17.20 -13.94
N VAL A 293 6.20 -17.18 -13.75
CA VAL A 293 5.56 -16.60 -12.57
C VAL A 293 5.70 -17.50 -11.34
N ALA A 294 5.60 -18.83 -11.54
CA ALA A 294 5.69 -19.81 -10.45
C ALA A 294 7.13 -19.99 -9.90
N GLY A 295 8.15 -19.51 -10.61
CA GLY A 295 9.53 -19.60 -10.12
C GLY A 295 10.11 -21.01 -10.06
N ILE A 296 9.50 -21.99 -10.74
CA ILE A 296 9.94 -23.40 -10.76
C ILE A 296 11.32 -23.55 -11.40
N ARG A 297 11.63 -22.69 -12.36
CA ARG A 297 12.91 -22.61 -13.07
C ARG A 297 13.49 -21.22 -12.88
N THR A 298 14.82 -21.09 -12.76
CA THR A 298 15.50 -19.80 -12.72
C THR A 298 15.38 -19.11 -14.09
N PRO A 299 14.69 -17.96 -14.18
CA PRO A 299 14.59 -17.26 -15.46
C PRO A 299 15.93 -16.67 -15.88
N GLN A 300 16.10 -16.52 -17.18
CA GLN A 300 17.24 -15.83 -17.80
C GLN A 300 16.89 -14.37 -18.05
N GLN A 301 17.91 -13.51 -18.07
CA GLN A 301 17.73 -12.08 -18.27
C GLN A 301 17.59 -11.74 -19.76
N ILE A 302 16.78 -10.74 -20.10
CA ILE A 302 16.56 -10.31 -21.49
C ILE A 302 17.81 -9.64 -22.05
N THR A 303 18.44 -8.74 -21.28
CA THR A 303 19.63 -7.97 -21.72
C THR A 303 20.93 -8.63 -21.26
N LEU A 304 21.99 -8.46 -22.05
CA LEU A 304 23.33 -8.93 -21.70
C LEU A 304 23.86 -8.24 -20.42
N GLU A 305 23.60 -6.94 -20.27
CA GLU A 305 23.98 -6.18 -19.09
C GLU A 305 23.26 -6.71 -17.84
N GLY A 306 21.94 -6.94 -17.93
CA GLY A 306 21.14 -7.54 -16.86
C GLY A 306 21.64 -8.94 -16.50
N SER A 307 21.99 -9.77 -17.47
CA SER A 307 22.53 -11.11 -17.25
C SER A 307 23.89 -11.08 -16.53
N ARG A 308 24.79 -10.17 -16.89
CA ARG A 308 26.08 -9.98 -16.19
C ARG A 308 25.90 -9.43 -14.78
N LYS A 309 24.98 -8.47 -14.59
CA LYS A 309 24.65 -7.94 -13.26
C LYS A 309 24.08 -9.05 -12.34
N TRP A 310 23.14 -9.84 -12.87
CA TRP A 310 22.60 -11.00 -12.16
C TRP A 310 23.70 -12.01 -11.79
N ALA A 311 24.57 -12.40 -12.74
CA ALA A 311 25.64 -13.34 -12.50
C ALA A 311 26.62 -12.86 -11.41
N SER A 312 26.99 -11.57 -11.46
CA SER A 312 27.83 -10.95 -10.42
C SER A 312 27.18 -11.01 -9.03
N GLN A 313 25.87 -10.74 -8.94
CA GLN A 313 25.13 -10.81 -7.69
C GLN A 313 25.02 -12.24 -7.13
N GLN A 314 24.90 -13.24 -8.02
CA GLN A 314 24.81 -14.66 -7.65
C GLN A 314 26.17 -15.34 -7.50
N GLY A 315 27.28 -14.65 -7.71
CA GLY A 315 28.62 -15.23 -7.70
C GLY A 315 28.86 -16.24 -8.82
N VAL A 316 28.14 -16.09 -9.95
CA VAL A 316 28.25 -16.98 -11.12
C VAL A 316 29.32 -16.44 -12.05
N ASP A 317 30.24 -17.31 -12.44
CA ASP A 317 31.32 -17.02 -13.38
C ASP A 317 30.78 -16.75 -14.81
N GLU A 318 31.46 -15.90 -15.62
CA GLU A 318 30.99 -15.47 -16.93
C GLU A 318 30.88 -16.65 -17.93
N GLU A 319 31.70 -17.68 -17.81
CA GLU A 319 31.61 -18.85 -18.68
C GLU A 319 30.37 -19.69 -18.35
N ILE A 320 30.08 -19.86 -17.07
CA ILE A 320 28.85 -20.52 -16.58
C ILE A 320 27.64 -19.69 -16.97
N ARG A 321 27.69 -18.36 -16.77
CA ARG A 321 26.62 -17.44 -17.18
C ARG A 321 26.30 -17.63 -18.67
N ARG A 322 27.30 -17.53 -19.55
CA ARG A 322 27.12 -17.61 -21.00
C ARG A 322 26.60 -18.97 -21.47
N THR A 323 26.95 -20.05 -20.80
CA THR A 323 26.57 -21.41 -21.21
C THR A 323 25.24 -21.88 -20.61
N LYS A 324 24.94 -21.49 -19.37
CA LYS A 324 23.75 -21.96 -18.66
C LYS A 324 22.65 -20.90 -18.50
N PHE A 325 23.02 -19.61 -18.50
CA PHE A 325 22.14 -18.48 -18.26
C PHE A 325 22.37 -17.35 -19.28
N PRO A 326 22.45 -17.65 -20.60
CA PRO A 326 22.66 -16.61 -21.60
C PRO A 326 21.46 -15.67 -21.65
N SER A 327 21.70 -14.39 -21.98
CA SER A 327 20.65 -13.43 -22.21
C SER A 327 19.86 -13.72 -23.49
N MET A 328 18.64 -13.16 -23.60
CA MET A 328 17.87 -13.19 -24.85
C MET A 328 18.61 -12.45 -25.97
N GLU A 329 19.30 -11.36 -25.65
CA GLU A 329 20.15 -10.59 -26.55
C GLU A 329 21.21 -11.47 -27.24
N GLU A 330 21.77 -12.46 -26.51
CA GLU A 330 22.74 -13.41 -27.05
C GLU A 330 22.09 -14.59 -27.80
N THR A 331 20.95 -15.10 -27.33
CA THR A 331 20.34 -16.32 -27.87
C THR A 331 19.31 -16.07 -28.97
N MET A 332 18.64 -14.93 -28.93
CA MET A 332 17.58 -14.54 -29.89
C MET A 332 17.69 -13.07 -30.29
N PRO A 333 18.83 -12.64 -30.90
CA PRO A 333 19.14 -11.22 -31.15
C PRO A 333 18.10 -10.49 -32.00
N GLU A 334 17.49 -11.14 -32.99
CA GLU A 334 16.46 -10.54 -33.85
C GLU A 334 15.16 -10.28 -33.06
N ILE A 335 14.78 -11.21 -32.19
CA ILE A 335 13.62 -11.08 -31.29
C ILE A 335 13.88 -9.98 -30.26
N TYR A 336 15.07 -9.96 -29.67
CA TYR A 336 15.48 -8.91 -28.74
C TYR A 336 15.40 -7.53 -29.38
N ALA A 337 15.90 -7.36 -30.61
CA ALA A 337 15.83 -6.09 -31.32
C ALA A 337 14.38 -5.63 -31.59
N GLN A 338 13.48 -6.56 -31.93
CA GLN A 338 12.06 -6.27 -32.11
C GLN A 338 11.41 -5.88 -30.78
N LEU A 339 11.69 -6.65 -29.71
CA LEU A 339 11.17 -6.43 -28.37
C LEU A 339 11.60 -5.04 -27.85
N ASN A 340 12.88 -4.69 -28.00
CA ASN A 340 13.43 -3.40 -27.60
C ASN A 340 12.78 -2.23 -28.37
N SER A 341 12.56 -2.37 -29.67
CA SER A 341 11.87 -1.34 -30.47
C SER A 341 10.41 -1.17 -30.07
N ILE A 342 9.73 -2.26 -29.71
CA ILE A 342 8.32 -2.21 -29.33
C ILE A 342 8.14 -1.64 -27.93
N GLN A 343 9.04 -1.93 -26.98
CA GLN A 343 8.96 -1.34 -25.64
C GLN A 343 9.12 0.19 -25.67
N ASP A 344 10.05 0.73 -26.48
CA ASP A 344 10.19 2.17 -26.72
C ASP A 344 8.91 2.78 -27.27
N LYS A 345 8.31 2.12 -28.27
CA LYS A 345 7.05 2.56 -28.87
C LYS A 345 5.89 2.58 -27.88
N LEU A 346 5.77 1.57 -27.03
CA LEU A 346 4.73 1.48 -26.01
C LEU A 346 4.92 2.53 -24.93
N GLU A 347 6.14 2.75 -24.42
CA GLU A 347 6.41 3.79 -23.44
C GLU A 347 6.10 5.18 -23.98
N GLN A 348 6.50 5.48 -25.22
CA GLN A 348 6.18 6.74 -25.88
C GLN A 348 4.68 6.93 -26.14
N HIS A 349 3.96 5.86 -26.50
CA HIS A 349 2.52 5.92 -26.76
C HIS A 349 1.70 6.15 -25.48
N TYR A 350 2.03 5.44 -24.39
CA TYR A 350 1.34 5.56 -23.12
C TYR A 350 1.89 6.67 -22.22
N HIS A 351 3.03 7.26 -22.60
CA HIS A 351 3.75 8.28 -21.82
C HIS A 351 4.05 7.84 -20.38
N ASP A 352 4.25 6.55 -20.17
CA ASP A 352 4.54 5.95 -18.87
C ASP A 352 5.30 4.63 -19.01
N MET A 353 6.06 4.26 -17.98
CA MET A 353 6.74 2.98 -17.88
C MET A 353 5.77 1.82 -18.13
N GLN A 354 6.16 0.90 -19.00
CA GLN A 354 5.36 -0.27 -19.37
C GLN A 354 5.90 -1.57 -18.77
N ASP A 355 4.97 -2.38 -18.30
CA ASP A 355 5.13 -3.78 -17.90
C ASP A 355 4.46 -4.63 -18.98
N MET A 356 5.22 -5.51 -19.63
CA MET A 356 4.83 -6.22 -20.85
C MET A 356 5.03 -7.73 -20.70
N GLU A 357 4.01 -8.48 -21.10
CA GLU A 357 4.09 -9.94 -21.21
C GLU A 357 4.22 -10.32 -22.68
N PHE A 358 5.19 -11.16 -23.02
CA PHE A 358 5.42 -11.61 -24.37
C PHE A 358 5.66 -13.12 -24.49
N THR A 359 5.45 -13.65 -25.66
CA THR A 359 5.74 -15.04 -26.03
C THR A 359 6.40 -15.07 -27.41
N VAL A 360 7.45 -15.86 -27.54
CA VAL A 360 8.08 -16.19 -28.80
C VAL A 360 7.62 -17.59 -29.18
N GLN A 361 6.89 -17.71 -30.27
CA GLN A 361 6.49 -18.99 -30.81
C GLN A 361 7.22 -19.25 -32.11
N ASP A 362 8.11 -20.24 -32.13
CA ASP A 362 8.88 -20.64 -33.29
C ASP A 362 9.52 -19.43 -34.01
N GLY A 363 10.28 -18.63 -33.29
CA GLY A 363 10.96 -17.44 -33.77
C GLY A 363 10.04 -16.24 -34.11
N LYS A 364 8.77 -16.25 -33.75
CA LYS A 364 7.84 -15.14 -33.93
C LYS A 364 7.41 -14.54 -32.62
N LEU A 365 7.63 -13.21 -32.47
CA LEU A 365 7.27 -12.47 -31.25
C LEU A 365 5.77 -12.14 -31.21
N TRP A 366 5.18 -12.28 -30.03
CA TRP A 366 3.81 -11.91 -29.72
C TRP A 366 3.71 -11.22 -28.36
N PHE A 367 2.91 -10.15 -28.26
CA PHE A 367 2.59 -9.51 -26.98
C PHE A 367 1.25 -9.99 -26.46
N LEU A 368 1.22 -10.40 -25.19
CA LEU A 368 0.02 -10.91 -24.52
C LEU A 368 -0.64 -9.87 -23.63
N GLN A 369 0.13 -8.89 -23.16
CA GLN A 369 -0.34 -7.82 -22.29
C GLN A 369 0.66 -6.67 -22.27
N THR A 370 0.15 -5.45 -22.14
CA THR A 370 0.89 -4.29 -21.62
C THR A 370 0.07 -3.59 -20.55
N ARG A 371 0.75 -2.98 -19.61
CA ARG A 371 0.15 -2.13 -18.57
C ARG A 371 1.16 -1.14 -18.04
N ASN A 372 0.69 -0.05 -17.42
CA ASN A 372 1.57 0.81 -16.66
C ASN A 372 2.20 0.00 -15.53
N GLY A 373 3.53 -0.01 -15.48
CA GLY A 373 4.28 -0.85 -14.56
C GLY A 373 4.01 -0.47 -13.11
N LYS A 374 3.66 -1.47 -12.27
CA LYS A 374 3.69 -1.31 -10.82
C LYS A 374 5.13 -1.09 -10.40
N ARG A 375 5.35 -0.12 -9.51
CA ARG A 375 6.67 0.35 -9.14
C ARG A 375 6.73 0.78 -7.69
N THR A 376 7.91 0.80 -7.11
CA THR A 376 8.16 1.34 -5.76
C THR A 376 7.95 2.85 -5.73
N GLY A 377 7.86 3.42 -4.53
CA GLY A 377 7.80 4.86 -4.35
C GLY A 377 9.02 5.58 -4.91
N THR A 378 10.23 5.00 -4.77
CA THR A 378 11.47 5.53 -5.35
C THR A 378 11.40 5.58 -6.87
N ALA A 379 11.03 4.46 -7.50
CA ALA A 379 10.89 4.38 -8.95
C ALA A 379 9.78 5.30 -9.46
N MET A 380 8.66 5.40 -8.74
CA MET A 380 7.54 6.28 -9.10
C MET A 380 7.99 7.75 -9.21
N VAL A 381 8.69 8.25 -8.21
CA VAL A 381 9.18 9.63 -8.19
C VAL A 381 10.21 9.85 -9.30
N LYS A 382 11.21 8.94 -9.42
CA LYS A 382 12.26 9.06 -10.44
C LYS A 382 11.66 9.03 -11.84
N ILE A 383 10.79 8.08 -12.16
CA ILE A 383 10.16 7.95 -13.47
C ILE A 383 9.32 9.19 -13.80
N ALA A 384 8.52 9.70 -12.85
CA ALA A 384 7.73 10.90 -13.08
C ALA A 384 8.61 12.12 -13.40
N MET A 385 9.72 12.28 -12.67
CA MET A 385 10.65 13.39 -12.89
C MET A 385 11.48 13.22 -14.18
N ASP A 386 11.86 12.02 -14.55
CA ASP A 386 12.57 11.75 -15.79
C ASP A 386 11.67 11.98 -17.02
N LEU A 387 10.44 11.47 -17.01
CA LEU A 387 9.46 11.71 -18.10
C LEU A 387 9.11 13.21 -18.24
N LEU A 388 9.09 13.96 -17.15
CA LEU A 388 8.95 15.41 -17.17
C LEU A 388 10.17 16.08 -17.84
N LYS A 389 11.39 15.71 -17.48
CA LYS A 389 12.65 16.21 -18.06
C LYS A 389 12.76 15.85 -19.55
N GLU A 390 12.29 14.66 -19.93
CA GLU A 390 12.25 14.20 -21.32
C GLU A 390 11.15 14.89 -22.15
N GLY A 391 10.27 15.69 -21.50
CA GLY A 391 9.16 16.38 -22.17
C GLY A 391 8.01 15.47 -22.60
N GLN A 392 7.95 14.25 -22.09
CA GLN A 392 6.88 13.29 -22.38
C GLN A 392 5.60 13.61 -21.59
N ILE A 393 5.73 14.23 -20.43
CA ILE A 393 4.60 14.67 -19.59
C ILE A 393 4.83 16.10 -19.10
N ASP A 394 3.73 16.78 -18.71
CA ASP A 394 3.82 18.10 -18.09
C ASP A 394 3.92 18.01 -16.56
N GLU A 395 4.15 19.15 -15.90
CA GLU A 395 4.29 19.25 -14.44
C GLU A 395 3.05 18.76 -13.69
N LYS A 396 1.86 19.04 -14.21
CA LYS A 396 0.60 18.64 -13.59
C LYS A 396 0.43 17.11 -13.64
N THR A 397 0.73 16.52 -14.77
CA THR A 397 0.72 15.08 -14.96
C THR A 397 1.74 14.39 -14.04
N ALA A 398 2.94 14.95 -13.88
CA ALA A 398 3.96 14.43 -12.98
C ALA A 398 3.46 14.40 -11.51
N ILE A 399 2.81 15.46 -11.04
CA ILE A 399 2.19 15.53 -9.70
C ILE A 399 1.07 14.49 -9.55
N LEU A 400 0.16 14.41 -10.53
CA LEU A 400 -1.02 13.55 -10.45
C LEU A 400 -0.69 12.05 -10.52
N ARG A 401 0.42 11.67 -11.19
CA ARG A 401 0.87 10.28 -11.30
C ARG A 401 1.53 9.72 -10.05
N CYS A 402 2.02 10.58 -9.18
CA CYS A 402 2.62 10.16 -7.93
C CYS A 402 1.52 9.83 -6.91
N GLU A 403 1.51 8.60 -6.42
CA GLU A 403 0.58 8.16 -5.37
C GLU A 403 1.11 8.63 -4.01
N PRO A 404 0.39 9.49 -3.27
CA PRO A 404 0.92 10.07 -2.03
C PRO A 404 1.35 9.03 -1.00
N ASN A 405 0.58 7.96 -0.81
CA ASN A 405 0.89 6.92 0.17
C ASN A 405 2.19 6.15 -0.16
N LYS A 406 2.59 6.06 -1.42
CA LYS A 406 3.87 5.43 -1.80
C LYS A 406 5.10 6.25 -1.42
N LEU A 407 4.94 7.53 -1.11
CA LEU A 407 6.06 8.33 -0.58
C LEU A 407 6.53 7.83 0.78
N ASP A 408 5.69 7.11 1.51
CA ASP A 408 6.05 6.49 2.79
C ASP A 408 7.30 5.60 2.67
N GLU A 409 7.46 4.89 1.55
CA GLU A 409 8.65 4.06 1.26
C GLU A 409 9.96 4.87 1.20
N LEU A 410 9.89 6.14 0.80
CA LEU A 410 11.04 7.05 0.71
C LEU A 410 11.39 7.69 2.05
N LEU A 411 10.50 7.57 3.01
CA LEU A 411 10.59 8.16 4.34
C LEU A 411 10.99 7.13 5.39
N HIS A 412 11.04 5.85 5.02
CA HIS A 412 11.42 4.74 5.90
C HIS A 412 12.93 4.56 6.02
N PRO A 413 13.40 3.91 7.10
CA PRO A 413 14.81 3.77 7.40
C PRO A 413 15.58 3.00 6.33
N VAL A 414 16.83 3.38 6.10
CA VAL A 414 17.87 2.56 5.47
C VAL A 414 18.76 1.98 6.57
N PHE A 415 19.53 0.94 6.29
CA PHE A 415 20.47 0.42 7.29
C PHE A 415 21.51 1.46 7.68
N ASP A 416 21.82 1.51 8.97
CA ASP A 416 22.97 2.23 9.48
C ASP A 416 24.25 1.67 8.86
N LYS A 417 25.13 2.53 8.32
CA LYS A 417 26.34 2.10 7.63
C LYS A 417 27.34 1.35 8.54
N GLU A 418 27.44 1.76 9.80
CA GLU A 418 28.35 1.14 10.75
C GLU A 418 27.79 -0.20 11.23
N ALA A 419 26.49 -0.28 11.51
CA ALA A 419 25.81 -1.53 11.84
C ALA A 419 25.86 -2.51 10.66
N LEU A 420 25.64 -2.03 9.44
CA LEU A 420 25.70 -2.83 8.23
C LEU A 420 27.11 -3.41 7.96
N ALA A 421 28.17 -2.61 8.20
CA ALA A 421 29.55 -3.06 8.02
C ALA A 421 29.94 -4.19 8.99
N GLN A 422 29.26 -4.34 10.12
CA GLN A 422 29.46 -5.40 11.10
C GLN A 422 28.48 -6.57 10.91
N ALA A 423 27.45 -6.42 10.08
CA ALA A 423 26.43 -7.42 9.88
C ALA A 423 26.96 -8.62 9.10
N ARG A 424 26.59 -9.82 9.55
CA ARG A 424 26.95 -11.07 8.87
C ARG A 424 25.93 -11.35 7.77
N VAL A 425 26.39 -11.33 6.53
CA VAL A 425 25.59 -11.79 5.39
C VAL A 425 25.41 -13.31 5.48
N LEU A 426 24.18 -13.80 5.45
CA LEU A 426 23.87 -15.23 5.41
C LEU A 426 23.78 -15.70 3.96
N THR A 427 23.03 -15.00 3.12
CA THR A 427 22.84 -15.36 1.71
C THR A 427 22.45 -14.14 0.89
N ARG A 428 22.30 -14.35 -0.43
CA ARG A 428 21.83 -13.33 -1.36
C ARG A 428 20.72 -13.89 -2.23
N GLY A 429 19.72 -13.04 -2.48
CA GLY A 429 18.65 -13.26 -3.45
C GLY A 429 18.57 -12.10 -4.43
N LEU A 430 17.49 -12.05 -5.18
CA LEU A 430 17.21 -10.94 -6.08
C LEU A 430 16.65 -9.74 -5.29
N PRO A 431 17.11 -8.51 -5.57
CA PRO A 431 16.61 -7.28 -4.97
C PRO A 431 15.23 -6.95 -5.52
N ALA A 432 14.21 -7.66 -5.04
CA ALA A 432 12.88 -7.66 -5.62
C ALA A 432 12.06 -6.41 -5.28
N SER A 433 12.24 -5.85 -4.09
CA SER A 433 11.66 -4.56 -3.70
C SER A 433 12.59 -3.87 -2.70
N PRO A 434 13.02 -2.61 -2.97
CA PRO A 434 14.01 -1.92 -2.16
C PRO A 434 13.53 -1.60 -0.75
N GLY A 435 14.49 -1.24 0.11
CA GLY A 435 14.31 -0.91 1.50
C GLY A 435 15.11 -1.83 2.42
N ALA A 436 15.17 -1.45 3.70
CA ALA A 436 15.78 -2.24 4.76
C ALA A 436 14.71 -2.68 5.75
N ALA A 437 14.68 -3.95 6.07
CA ALA A 437 13.74 -4.51 7.04
C ALA A 437 14.46 -5.41 8.03
N SER A 438 14.11 -5.30 9.31
CA SER A 438 14.56 -6.17 10.39
C SER A 438 13.36 -6.64 11.20
N GLY A 439 13.30 -7.91 11.55
CA GLY A 439 12.19 -8.45 12.34
C GLY A 439 12.37 -9.92 12.68
N GLN A 440 11.40 -10.43 13.41
CA GLN A 440 11.36 -11.84 13.81
C GLN A 440 10.79 -12.71 12.69
N ILE A 441 11.39 -13.85 12.48
CA ILE A 441 10.98 -14.80 11.43
C ILE A 441 9.60 -15.37 11.73
N VAL A 442 8.71 -15.33 10.74
CA VAL A 442 7.43 -16.03 10.70
C VAL A 442 7.25 -16.76 9.38
N PHE A 443 6.56 -17.90 9.39
CA PHE A 443 6.42 -18.76 8.21
C PHE A 443 5.02 -18.75 7.59
N PHE A 444 4.01 -18.31 8.31
CA PHE A 444 2.62 -18.32 7.86
C PHE A 444 2.02 -16.91 7.88
N ALA A 445 1.14 -16.65 6.92
CA ALA A 445 0.50 -15.34 6.78
C ALA A 445 -0.34 -14.96 8.01
N ASP A 446 -1.07 -15.91 8.57
CA ASP A 446 -1.91 -15.70 9.76
C ASP A 446 -1.06 -15.40 11.00
N ASP A 447 0.11 -16.08 11.16
CA ASP A 447 1.04 -15.78 12.25
C ASP A 447 1.68 -14.39 12.08
N ALA A 448 2.03 -13.99 10.86
CA ALA A 448 2.57 -12.67 10.58
C ALA A 448 1.58 -11.56 10.97
N ALA A 449 0.32 -11.70 10.60
CA ALA A 449 -0.73 -10.76 10.94
C ALA A 449 -0.92 -10.66 12.46
N LYS A 450 -1.00 -11.79 13.15
CA LYS A 450 -1.18 -11.85 14.61
C LYS A 450 0.00 -11.24 15.38
N TRP A 451 1.23 -11.59 15.02
CA TRP A 451 2.41 -11.06 15.69
C TRP A 451 2.58 -9.55 15.48
N HIS A 452 2.17 -9.07 14.29
CA HIS A 452 2.13 -7.63 14.03
C HIS A 452 1.09 -6.91 14.90
N GLU A 453 -0.09 -7.48 15.08
CA GLU A 453 -1.12 -6.97 16.01
C GLU A 453 -0.63 -6.95 17.45
N ASP A 454 0.18 -7.94 17.86
CA ASP A 454 0.83 -8.01 19.17
C ASP A 454 2.03 -7.03 19.31
N GLY A 455 2.31 -6.22 18.29
CA GLY A 455 3.36 -5.18 18.28
C GLY A 455 4.76 -5.67 17.89
N HIS A 456 4.90 -6.90 17.38
CA HIS A 456 6.18 -7.41 16.89
C HIS A 456 6.46 -6.98 15.45
N LYS A 457 7.72 -6.68 15.15
CA LYS A 457 8.21 -6.56 13.77
C LYS A 457 8.52 -7.94 13.24
N VAL A 458 7.95 -8.31 12.11
CA VAL A 458 8.10 -9.65 11.54
C VAL A 458 8.66 -9.64 10.13
N ILE A 459 9.45 -10.67 9.82
CA ILE A 459 9.91 -10.99 8.46
C ILE A 459 9.22 -12.30 8.05
N MET A 460 8.45 -12.24 6.98
CA MET A 460 7.77 -13.42 6.45
C MET A 460 8.72 -14.20 5.54
N VAL A 461 9.00 -15.46 5.89
CA VAL A 461 9.92 -16.34 5.16
C VAL A 461 9.15 -17.48 4.53
N ARG A 462 9.19 -17.57 3.18
CA ARG A 462 8.44 -18.56 2.40
C ARG A 462 9.33 -19.27 1.39
N ILE A 463 8.92 -20.45 0.92
CA ILE A 463 9.51 -21.04 -0.30
C ILE A 463 9.16 -20.16 -1.50
N GLU A 464 7.89 -19.84 -1.64
CA GLU A 464 7.30 -18.90 -2.59
C GLU A 464 5.99 -18.34 -2.00
N THR A 465 5.53 -17.18 -2.43
CA THR A 465 4.25 -16.63 -1.98
C THR A 465 3.16 -16.86 -3.00
N SER A 466 1.95 -16.99 -2.50
CA SER A 466 0.73 -17.09 -3.29
C SER A 466 -0.22 -15.93 -2.96
N PRO A 467 -1.29 -15.73 -3.75
CA PRO A 467 -2.29 -14.71 -3.44
C PRO A 467 -2.96 -14.84 -2.07
N GLU A 468 -2.94 -16.02 -1.49
CA GLU A 468 -3.47 -16.28 -0.14
C GLU A 468 -2.58 -15.71 0.98
N ASP A 469 -1.30 -15.44 0.68
CA ASP A 469 -0.35 -14.87 1.65
C ASP A 469 -0.49 -13.34 1.81
N LEU A 470 -1.41 -12.69 1.10
CA LEU A 470 -1.51 -11.23 0.99
C LEU A 470 -1.64 -10.53 2.35
N ALA A 471 -2.43 -11.07 3.28
CA ALA A 471 -2.62 -10.51 4.62
C ALA A 471 -1.31 -10.51 5.43
N GLY A 472 -0.57 -11.63 5.39
CA GLY A 472 0.73 -11.76 6.05
C GLY A 472 1.80 -10.87 5.43
N MET A 473 1.81 -10.74 4.10
CA MET A 473 2.72 -9.84 3.38
C MET A 473 2.47 -8.37 3.75
N THR A 474 1.22 -8.00 3.98
CA THR A 474 0.86 -6.64 4.42
C THR A 474 1.37 -6.36 5.84
N ALA A 475 1.23 -7.32 6.75
CA ALA A 475 1.64 -7.21 8.15
C ALA A 475 3.17 -7.24 8.34
N ALA A 476 3.90 -7.95 7.47
CA ALA A 476 5.36 -8.10 7.59
C ALA A 476 6.11 -6.80 7.26
N GLU A 477 7.25 -6.58 7.92
CA GLU A 477 8.21 -5.51 7.57
C GLU A 477 8.96 -5.85 6.27
N GLY A 478 9.18 -7.12 6.00
CA GLY A 478 9.84 -7.60 4.80
C GLY A 478 9.51 -9.05 4.46
N ILE A 479 9.74 -9.42 3.21
CA ILE A 479 9.44 -10.74 2.66
C ILE A 479 10.72 -11.37 2.10
N LEU A 480 10.99 -12.62 2.48
CA LEU A 480 12.07 -13.44 1.96
C LEU A 480 11.50 -14.68 1.30
N THR A 481 11.84 -14.93 0.03
CA THR A 481 11.46 -16.17 -0.63
C THR A 481 12.65 -16.96 -1.15
N ALA A 482 12.59 -18.29 -1.00
CA ALA A 482 13.60 -19.20 -1.52
C ALA A 482 13.59 -19.28 -3.05
N ARG A 483 12.43 -19.09 -3.67
CA ARG A 483 12.19 -19.17 -5.12
C ARG A 483 11.50 -17.90 -5.63
N GLY A 484 11.56 -17.71 -6.94
CA GLY A 484 10.91 -16.63 -7.66
C GLY A 484 11.91 -15.60 -8.20
N GLY A 485 11.56 -15.04 -9.36
CA GLY A 485 12.31 -13.96 -10.02
C GLY A 485 11.75 -12.58 -9.67
N MET A 486 12.24 -11.55 -10.37
CA MET A 486 11.77 -10.16 -10.24
C MET A 486 10.31 -9.96 -10.66
N THR A 487 9.74 -10.94 -11.33
CA THR A 487 8.35 -10.96 -11.81
C THR A 487 7.45 -11.93 -11.04
N SER A 488 7.99 -12.60 -10.02
CA SER A 488 7.23 -13.50 -9.16
C SER A 488 6.14 -12.77 -8.37
N HIS A 489 5.16 -13.51 -7.86
CA HIS A 489 4.08 -12.96 -7.02
C HIS A 489 4.65 -12.16 -5.84
N ALA A 490 5.64 -12.73 -5.11
CA ALA A 490 6.29 -12.03 -3.99
C ALA A 490 6.86 -10.67 -4.40
N ALA A 491 7.61 -10.63 -5.50
CA ALA A 491 8.26 -9.41 -6.00
C ALA A 491 7.26 -8.35 -6.46
N VAL A 492 6.25 -8.75 -7.22
CA VAL A 492 5.24 -7.81 -7.78
C VAL A 492 4.37 -7.23 -6.67
N VAL A 493 3.90 -8.07 -5.75
CA VAL A 493 3.01 -7.64 -4.66
C VAL A 493 3.78 -6.81 -3.63
N ALA A 494 4.98 -7.24 -3.21
CA ALA A 494 5.81 -6.47 -2.29
C ALA A 494 6.11 -5.07 -2.83
N ARG A 495 6.49 -4.94 -4.12
CA ARG A 495 6.67 -3.63 -4.77
C ARG A 495 5.40 -2.80 -4.77
N GLY A 496 4.26 -3.43 -5.04
CA GLY A 496 2.96 -2.76 -4.99
C GLY A 496 2.62 -2.21 -3.61
N MET A 497 3.09 -2.88 -2.55
CA MET A 497 2.87 -2.51 -1.15
C MET A 497 4.00 -1.64 -0.55
N GLY A 498 5.11 -1.44 -1.26
CA GLY A 498 6.29 -0.76 -0.72
C GLY A 498 7.03 -1.51 0.38
N LYS A 499 6.87 -2.82 0.46
CA LYS A 499 7.55 -3.67 1.44
C LYS A 499 8.89 -4.16 0.91
N CYS A 500 9.90 -4.18 1.77
CA CYS A 500 11.19 -4.78 1.45
C CYS A 500 11.02 -6.24 1.02
N CYS A 501 11.60 -6.64 -0.11
CA CYS A 501 11.53 -8.02 -0.57
C CYS A 501 12.84 -8.49 -1.17
N VAL A 502 13.29 -9.65 -0.70
CA VAL A 502 14.38 -10.43 -1.29
C VAL A 502 13.77 -11.74 -1.81
N SER A 503 13.86 -11.96 -3.13
CA SER A 503 13.24 -13.10 -3.80
C SER A 503 14.29 -14.02 -4.42
N GLY A 504 13.96 -15.32 -4.57
CA GLY A 504 14.85 -16.29 -5.23
C GLY A 504 16.17 -16.53 -4.51
N ALA A 505 16.20 -16.44 -3.19
CA ALA A 505 17.38 -16.72 -2.39
C ALA A 505 17.61 -18.25 -2.30
N GLY A 506 18.36 -18.82 -3.23
CA GLY A 506 18.55 -20.27 -3.37
C GLY A 506 19.21 -20.97 -2.18
N GLY A 507 19.90 -20.23 -1.31
CA GLY A 507 20.46 -20.74 -0.05
C GLY A 507 19.43 -20.89 1.08
N VAL A 508 18.17 -20.54 0.85
CA VAL A 508 17.08 -20.58 1.85
C VAL A 508 16.29 -21.89 1.72
N VAL A 509 16.30 -22.70 2.76
CA VAL A 509 15.55 -23.96 2.84
C VAL A 509 14.56 -23.90 4.00
N VAL A 510 13.28 -23.76 3.68
CA VAL A 510 12.19 -23.62 4.67
C VAL A 510 11.63 -24.98 5.05
N ASN A 511 11.49 -25.22 6.36
CA ASN A 511 10.80 -26.38 6.91
C ASN A 511 9.59 -25.94 7.74
N TYR A 512 8.43 -25.90 7.12
CA TYR A 512 7.17 -25.47 7.76
C TYR A 512 6.77 -26.34 8.96
N LYS A 513 7.00 -27.65 8.91
CA LYS A 513 6.63 -28.57 10.01
C LYS A 513 7.46 -28.35 11.27
N LYS A 514 8.74 -28.01 11.11
CA LYS A 514 9.64 -27.73 12.25
C LYS A 514 9.66 -26.26 12.61
N ARG A 515 9.01 -25.41 11.83
CA ARG A 515 9.08 -23.95 11.95
C ARG A 515 10.53 -23.46 12.00
N THR A 516 11.33 -23.91 11.02
CA THR A 516 12.75 -23.54 10.89
C THR A 516 13.08 -23.16 9.46
N VAL A 517 14.09 -22.34 9.31
CA VAL A 517 14.73 -22.05 8.03
C VAL A 517 16.23 -22.30 8.14
N GLU A 518 16.79 -23.00 7.17
CA GLU A 518 18.23 -23.14 6.99
C GLU A 518 18.66 -22.15 5.90
N ILE A 519 19.62 -21.30 6.21
CA ILE A 519 20.17 -20.31 5.28
C ILE A 519 21.67 -20.53 5.21
N ASP A 520 22.15 -21.09 4.11
CA ASP A 520 23.57 -21.44 3.87
C ASP A 520 24.23 -22.12 5.08
N GLY A 521 23.56 -23.16 5.61
CA GLY A 521 24.04 -23.96 6.73
C GLY A 521 23.78 -23.39 8.13
N THR A 522 23.14 -22.20 8.23
CA THR A 522 22.71 -21.63 9.50
C THR A 522 21.23 -21.94 9.72
N ILE A 523 20.88 -22.63 10.80
CA ILE A 523 19.50 -22.96 11.14
C ILE A 523 18.96 -21.86 12.06
N LEU A 524 17.82 -21.26 11.66
CA LEU A 524 17.07 -20.26 12.42
C LEU A 524 15.66 -20.80 12.70
N HIS A 525 15.10 -20.40 13.83
CA HIS A 525 13.78 -20.79 14.29
C HIS A 525 12.80 -19.62 14.12
N GLU A 526 11.53 -19.93 14.14
CA GLU A 526 10.51 -18.92 14.25
C GLU A 526 10.74 -18.04 15.48
N GLY A 527 10.66 -16.73 15.31
CA GLY A 527 10.97 -15.74 16.36
C GLY A 527 12.43 -15.28 16.41
N ASP A 528 13.36 -15.94 15.74
CA ASP A 528 14.74 -15.44 15.59
C ASP A 528 14.74 -14.18 14.68
N TYR A 529 15.69 -13.27 14.92
CA TYR A 529 15.80 -12.05 14.14
C TYR A 529 16.53 -12.26 12.82
N LEU A 530 16.01 -11.64 11.77
CA LEU A 530 16.57 -11.60 10.43
C LEU A 530 16.45 -10.18 9.87
N SER A 531 17.42 -9.77 9.04
CA SER A 531 17.37 -8.47 8.37
C SER A 531 17.55 -8.64 6.86
N LEU A 532 16.80 -7.86 6.10
CA LEU A 532 16.75 -7.91 4.63
C LEU A 532 17.15 -6.56 4.04
N ASN A 533 18.01 -6.59 3.03
CA ASN A 533 18.29 -5.46 2.18
C ASN A 533 17.65 -5.69 0.79
N GLY A 534 16.48 -5.17 0.60
CA GLY A 534 15.76 -5.32 -0.66
C GLY A 534 16.39 -4.56 -1.84
N SER A 535 17.32 -3.64 -1.58
CA SER A 535 18.04 -2.91 -2.63
C SER A 535 19.25 -3.68 -3.17
N THR A 536 19.89 -4.51 -2.34
CA THR A 536 21.08 -5.31 -2.71
C THR A 536 20.80 -6.80 -2.83
N GLY A 537 19.65 -7.26 -2.30
CA GLY A 537 19.30 -8.69 -2.23
C GLY A 537 19.97 -9.44 -1.09
N GLU A 538 20.65 -8.77 -0.19
CA GLU A 538 21.39 -9.40 0.93
C GLU A 538 20.47 -9.72 2.10
N VAL A 539 20.71 -10.87 2.71
CA VAL A 539 20.04 -11.37 3.91
C VAL A 539 21.05 -11.45 5.04
N TYR A 540 20.78 -10.80 6.16
CA TYR A 540 21.69 -10.68 7.29
C TYR A 540 21.19 -11.44 8.52
N PHE A 541 22.12 -11.99 9.27
CA PHE A 541 21.86 -12.60 10.56
C PHE A 541 21.53 -11.55 11.62
N GLY A 542 20.46 -11.76 12.36
CA GLY A 542 20.08 -10.91 13.49
C GLY A 542 19.43 -9.59 13.08
N GLU A 543 19.29 -8.71 14.06
CA GLU A 543 18.74 -7.37 13.89
C GLU A 543 19.85 -6.38 13.50
N VAL A 544 19.71 -5.71 12.35
CA VAL A 544 20.63 -4.66 11.90
C VAL A 544 19.96 -3.30 12.06
N ALA A 545 20.62 -2.38 12.75
CA ALA A 545 20.09 -1.04 13.01
C ALA A 545 19.86 -0.26 11.71
N THR A 546 18.81 0.56 11.70
CA THR A 546 18.40 1.37 10.54
C THR A 546 18.48 2.86 10.84
N LYS A 547 18.62 3.69 9.80
CA LYS A 547 18.59 5.17 9.82
C LYS A 547 17.44 5.70 8.99
N ALA A 548 16.89 6.84 9.41
CA ALA A 548 15.84 7.53 8.67
C ALA A 548 16.30 7.99 7.28
N ALA A 549 15.40 7.96 6.32
CA ALA A 549 15.62 8.45 4.97
C ALA A 549 15.74 9.99 4.93
N LYS A 550 16.40 10.53 3.89
CA LYS A 550 16.52 11.96 3.65
C LYS A 550 15.86 12.35 2.34
N VAL A 551 15.22 13.52 2.34
CA VAL A 551 14.68 14.13 1.10
C VAL A 551 15.84 14.62 0.22
N THR A 552 16.13 13.90 -0.86
CA THR A 552 17.23 14.22 -1.79
C THR A 552 16.83 13.96 -3.26
N GLY A 553 17.60 14.56 -4.20
CA GLY A 553 17.45 14.27 -5.64
C GLY A 553 16.07 14.55 -6.22
N ASP A 554 15.52 13.61 -6.96
CA ASP A 554 14.24 13.74 -7.66
C ASP A 554 13.06 13.92 -6.69
N PHE A 555 13.14 13.36 -5.49
CA PHE A 555 12.13 13.56 -4.44
C PHE A 555 12.09 15.04 -4.01
N ALA A 556 13.23 15.68 -3.80
CA ALA A 556 13.29 17.10 -3.48
C ALA A 556 12.74 17.98 -4.63
N GLN A 557 13.01 17.59 -5.88
CA GLN A 557 12.45 18.28 -7.05
C GLN A 557 10.93 18.14 -7.12
N LEU A 558 10.39 16.94 -6.88
CA LEU A 558 8.95 16.70 -6.80
C LEU A 558 8.31 17.57 -5.70
N MET A 559 8.93 17.62 -4.51
CA MET A 559 8.41 18.45 -3.40
C MET A 559 8.43 19.95 -3.75
N THR A 560 9.46 20.41 -4.44
CA THR A 560 9.54 21.80 -4.94
C THR A 560 8.44 22.08 -5.97
N LEU A 561 8.17 21.10 -6.83
CA LEU A 561 7.09 21.19 -7.81
C LEU A 561 5.71 21.23 -7.12
N CYS A 562 5.50 20.42 -6.08
CA CYS A 562 4.29 20.46 -5.27
C CYS A 562 4.06 21.85 -4.66
N ASP A 563 5.09 22.47 -4.09
CA ASP A 563 5.00 23.79 -3.47
C ASP A 563 4.62 24.91 -4.45
N LYS A 564 4.94 24.75 -5.74
CA LYS A 564 4.57 25.69 -6.82
C LYS A 564 3.05 25.75 -7.03
N TYR A 565 2.37 24.62 -6.87
CA TYR A 565 0.93 24.51 -7.15
C TYR A 565 0.05 24.57 -5.91
N THR A 566 0.56 24.20 -4.74
CA THR A 566 -0.23 24.10 -3.52
C THR A 566 -0.70 25.46 -2.99
N LYS A 567 -1.96 25.52 -2.57
CA LYS A 567 -2.55 26.66 -1.82
C LYS A 567 -2.64 26.34 -0.33
N LEU A 568 -2.90 25.08 -0.01
CA LEU A 568 -3.04 24.57 1.34
C LEU A 568 -1.66 24.34 1.98
N ARG A 569 -1.36 25.04 3.08
CA ARG A 569 -0.07 24.91 3.75
C ARG A 569 -0.01 23.62 4.59
N VAL A 570 1.16 23.01 4.67
CA VAL A 570 1.36 21.80 5.49
C VAL A 570 2.23 22.14 6.69
N ARG A 571 1.66 21.99 7.88
CA ARG A 571 2.32 22.11 9.19
C ARG A 571 2.53 20.73 9.79
N THR A 572 3.23 20.68 10.91
CA THR A 572 3.46 19.42 11.63
C THR A 572 2.85 19.43 13.03
N ASN A 573 2.55 18.23 13.53
CA ASN A 573 2.33 17.97 14.95
C ASN A 573 3.69 17.61 15.55
N ALA A 574 4.19 18.41 16.47
CA ALA A 574 5.50 18.24 17.08
C ALA A 574 5.49 18.73 18.52
N ASP A 575 5.94 17.89 19.43
CA ASP A 575 5.93 18.13 20.88
C ASP A 575 7.35 18.28 21.44
N THR A 576 8.39 18.02 20.60
CA THR A 576 9.81 18.14 20.94
C THR A 576 10.57 18.96 19.88
N PRO A 577 11.72 19.58 20.24
CA PRO A 577 12.60 20.22 19.26
C PRO A 577 13.06 19.26 18.15
N HIS A 578 13.31 17.99 18.47
CA HIS A 578 13.73 16.99 17.51
C HIS A 578 12.66 16.74 16.44
N ASP A 579 11.40 16.55 16.86
CA ASP A 579 10.27 16.38 15.92
C ASP A 579 10.12 17.60 15.01
N ALA A 580 10.31 18.81 15.58
CA ALA A 580 10.25 20.05 14.82
C ALA A 580 11.37 20.15 13.75
N GLU A 581 12.60 19.72 14.07
CA GLU A 581 13.71 19.68 13.11
C GLU A 581 13.47 18.66 11.99
N VAL A 582 13.02 17.46 12.33
CA VAL A 582 12.67 16.42 11.35
C VAL A 582 11.59 16.94 10.39
N ALA A 583 10.52 17.53 10.93
CA ALA A 583 9.43 18.06 10.11
C ALA A 583 9.88 19.22 9.19
N ARG A 584 10.79 20.09 9.66
CA ARG A 584 11.40 21.15 8.83
C ARG A 584 12.19 20.55 7.67
N THR A 585 12.94 19.48 7.92
CA THR A 585 13.67 18.76 6.85
C THR A 585 12.73 18.23 5.77
N PHE A 586 11.53 17.81 6.17
CA PHE A 586 10.47 17.38 5.25
C PHE A 586 9.64 18.53 4.65
N GLY A 587 9.94 19.79 5.00
CA GLY A 587 9.33 20.98 4.42
C GLY A 587 8.05 21.46 5.12
N ALA A 588 7.84 21.13 6.38
CA ALA A 588 6.79 21.72 7.20
C ALA A 588 7.00 23.23 7.35
N VAL A 589 5.91 24.02 7.24
CA VAL A 589 5.94 25.49 7.31
C VAL A 589 5.44 26.01 8.65
N GLY A 590 5.57 25.23 9.70
CA GLY A 590 5.20 25.58 11.07
C GLY A 590 4.70 24.37 11.85
N ILE A 591 4.31 24.59 13.09
CA ILE A 591 3.61 23.60 13.93
C ILE A 591 2.12 23.95 13.97
N GLY A 592 1.27 22.96 13.66
CA GLY A 592 -0.20 23.07 13.75
C GLY A 592 -0.75 22.50 15.04
N LEU A 593 0.01 21.67 15.75
CA LEU A 593 -0.32 21.16 17.07
C LEU A 593 0.98 20.85 17.85
N CYS A 594 1.14 21.52 18.97
CA CYS A 594 2.07 21.14 20.04
C CYS A 594 1.25 20.80 21.27
N ARG A 595 1.35 19.54 21.74
CA ARG A 595 0.61 19.01 22.89
C ARG A 595 1.42 19.22 24.15
N THR A 596 0.95 20.07 25.04
CA THR A 596 1.70 20.43 26.25
C THR A 596 1.73 19.31 27.32
N GLU A 597 0.76 18.40 27.28
CA GLU A 597 0.70 17.26 28.20
C GLU A 597 1.89 16.30 28.04
N HIS A 598 2.38 16.08 26.84
CA HIS A 598 3.52 15.19 26.60
C HIS A 598 4.81 15.67 27.25
N MET A 599 4.90 16.97 27.53
CA MET A 599 6.06 17.56 28.17
C MET A 599 6.16 17.23 29.67
N PHE A 600 5.09 16.70 30.29
CA PHE A 600 5.05 16.50 31.75
C PHE A 600 5.45 15.09 32.23
N PHE A 601 5.70 14.14 31.33
CA PHE A 601 5.97 12.75 31.72
C PHE A 601 7.43 12.45 32.11
N GLU A 602 8.34 13.41 32.06
CA GLU A 602 9.71 13.22 32.53
C GLU A 602 9.77 13.32 34.08
N ASP A 603 10.65 12.55 34.73
CA ASP A 603 10.68 12.30 36.19
C ASP A 603 10.50 13.55 37.07
N LEU A 604 11.22 14.63 36.83
CA LEU A 604 11.12 15.84 37.63
C LEU A 604 9.84 16.65 37.35
N LYS A 605 9.39 16.62 36.09
CA LYS A 605 8.19 17.35 35.66
C LYS A 605 6.93 16.67 36.17
N ILE A 606 6.86 15.32 36.06
CA ILE A 606 5.69 14.55 36.54
C ILE A 606 5.51 14.69 38.07
N LYS A 607 6.60 14.77 38.80
CA LYS A 607 6.53 15.02 40.27
C LYS A 607 5.87 16.35 40.58
N ALA A 608 6.32 17.43 39.95
CA ALA A 608 5.72 18.75 40.18
C ALA A 608 4.26 18.83 39.70
N MET A 609 3.91 18.11 38.62
CA MET A 609 2.52 17.98 38.16
C MET A 609 1.65 17.25 39.18
N ARG A 610 2.15 16.18 39.79
CA ARG A 610 1.48 15.45 40.86
C ARG A 610 1.32 16.28 42.14
N GLU A 611 2.33 17.09 42.52
CA GLU A 611 2.21 18.06 43.62
C GLU A 611 1.08 19.05 43.34
N MET A 612 0.96 19.57 42.13
CA MET A 612 -0.14 20.46 41.75
C MET A 612 -1.51 19.77 41.87
N ILE A 613 -1.63 18.52 41.39
CA ILE A 613 -2.87 17.72 41.45
C ILE A 613 -3.29 17.43 42.92
N LEU A 614 -2.34 17.21 43.81
CA LEU A 614 -2.58 16.94 45.22
C LEU A 614 -2.91 18.17 46.04
N SER A 615 -2.67 19.39 45.50
CA SER A 615 -2.90 20.64 46.24
C SER A 615 -4.38 20.95 46.43
N ASP A 616 -4.78 21.27 47.65
CA ASP A 616 -6.16 21.66 47.99
C ASP A 616 -6.39 23.18 47.89
N THR A 617 -5.34 23.99 48.02
CA THR A 617 -5.45 25.46 47.97
C THR A 617 -4.86 26.03 46.67
N VAL A 618 -5.30 27.24 46.27
CA VAL A 618 -4.75 27.96 45.14
C VAL A 618 -3.26 28.24 45.35
N GLU A 619 -2.90 28.67 46.56
CA GLU A 619 -1.52 29.01 46.92
C GLU A 619 -0.58 27.80 46.79
N ASP A 620 -0.99 26.63 47.18
CA ASP A 620 -0.16 25.42 47.04
C ASP A 620 -0.08 24.94 45.59
N ARG A 621 -1.16 25.07 44.81
CA ARG A 621 -1.10 24.84 43.33
C ARG A 621 -0.14 25.80 42.65
N GLU A 622 -0.21 27.09 42.98
CA GLU A 622 0.73 28.09 42.39
C GLU A 622 2.18 27.74 42.74
N LYS A 623 2.50 27.31 43.97
CA LYS A 623 3.85 26.86 44.33
C LYS A 623 4.32 25.66 43.51
N ALA A 624 3.45 24.67 43.26
CA ALA A 624 3.78 23.52 42.41
C ALA A 624 3.97 23.93 40.96
N LEU A 625 3.12 24.81 40.42
CA LEU A 625 3.20 25.36 39.10
C LEU A 625 4.49 26.20 38.88
N GLU A 626 4.96 26.93 39.92
CA GLU A 626 6.26 27.64 39.81
C GLU A 626 7.43 26.68 39.63
N LYS A 627 7.35 25.43 40.10
CA LYS A 627 8.36 24.39 39.83
C LYS A 627 8.31 23.89 38.39
N LEU A 628 7.13 23.83 37.77
CA LEU A 628 6.94 23.41 36.36
C LEU A 628 7.35 24.47 35.36
N LEU A 629 7.17 25.73 35.70
CA LEU A 629 7.38 26.87 34.80
C LEU A 629 8.72 26.87 34.08
N PRO A 630 9.88 26.70 34.74
CA PRO A 630 11.19 26.73 34.05
C PRO A 630 11.36 25.59 33.05
N TYR A 631 10.84 24.42 33.36
CA TYR A 631 10.91 23.25 32.47
C TYR A 631 10.09 23.47 31.21
N GLN A 632 8.82 23.83 31.35
CA GLN A 632 7.96 24.13 30.20
C GLN A 632 8.47 25.32 29.37
N LYS A 633 9.00 26.36 30.03
CA LYS A 633 9.63 27.49 29.33
C LYS A 633 10.80 27.02 28.46
N GLN A 634 11.62 26.09 28.96
CA GLN A 634 12.75 25.54 28.22
C GLN A 634 12.28 24.69 27.02
N ASP A 635 11.24 23.89 27.19
CA ASP A 635 10.65 23.09 26.09
C ASP A 635 10.14 24.01 24.99
N PHE A 636 9.37 25.04 25.32
CA PHE A 636 8.88 26.01 24.34
C PHE A 636 9.99 26.84 23.69
N TYR A 637 11.04 27.17 24.43
CA TYR A 637 12.20 27.84 23.89
C TYR A 637 12.84 27.00 22.79
N GLY A 638 13.07 25.71 23.02
CA GLY A 638 13.63 24.80 22.04
C GLY A 638 12.77 24.70 20.78
N ILE A 639 11.48 24.47 20.92
CA ILE A 639 10.51 24.33 19.80
C ILE A 639 10.39 25.65 19.01
N LEU A 640 10.20 26.79 19.67
CA LEU A 640 10.08 28.10 19.01
C LEU A 640 11.36 28.52 18.30
N LYS A 641 12.52 28.14 18.84
CA LYS A 641 13.83 28.38 18.20
C LYS A 641 13.99 27.55 16.94
N CYS A 642 13.63 26.27 16.98
CA CYS A 642 13.66 25.40 15.79
C CYS A 642 12.74 25.93 14.68
N MET A 643 11.63 26.56 15.04
CA MET A 643 10.63 27.11 14.11
C MET A 643 10.75 28.63 13.92
N ASP A 644 11.96 29.17 13.97
CA ASP A 644 12.19 30.60 13.78
C ASP A 644 11.52 31.13 12.50
N GLY A 645 10.72 32.20 12.63
CA GLY A 645 9.97 32.82 11.56
C GLY A 645 8.73 32.03 11.10
N MET A 646 8.40 30.93 11.76
CA MET A 646 7.25 30.06 11.43
C MET A 646 6.22 30.04 12.57
N PRO A 647 4.92 29.90 12.26
CA PRO A 647 3.88 29.82 13.30
C PRO A 647 3.97 28.51 14.08
N VAL A 648 3.85 28.62 15.39
CA VAL A 648 3.84 27.49 16.32
C VAL A 648 2.55 27.53 17.12
N ASN A 649 1.63 26.60 16.85
CA ASN A 649 0.34 26.48 17.52
C ASN A 649 0.49 25.55 18.73
N ILE A 650 0.36 26.12 19.93
CA ILE A 650 0.55 25.44 21.21
C ILE A 650 -0.83 25.27 21.88
N ARG A 651 -1.22 24.02 22.06
CA ARG A 651 -2.45 23.67 22.77
C ARG A 651 -2.20 23.72 24.28
N LEU A 652 -3.03 24.44 24.98
CA LEU A 652 -3.04 24.41 26.46
C LEU A 652 -3.43 23.02 26.95
N LEU A 653 -3.15 22.74 28.22
CA LEU A 653 -3.38 21.43 28.84
C LEU A 653 -4.80 20.93 28.55
N ASP A 654 -4.87 19.75 27.95
CA ASP A 654 -6.14 19.15 27.48
C ASP A 654 -6.60 17.96 28.33
N PRO A 655 -5.78 16.92 28.64
CA PRO A 655 -6.28 15.74 29.33
C PRO A 655 -6.72 16.02 30.76
N PRO A 656 -7.61 15.20 31.32
CA PRO A 656 -8.03 15.29 32.70
C PRO A 656 -6.88 14.94 33.66
N LEU A 657 -6.91 15.50 34.86
CA LEU A 657 -5.81 15.38 35.83
C LEU A 657 -5.51 13.95 36.28
N HIS A 658 -6.49 13.05 36.24
CA HIS A 658 -6.28 11.66 36.62
C HIS A 658 -5.28 10.91 35.70
N GLU A 659 -5.05 11.36 34.47
CA GLU A 659 -4.07 10.74 33.58
C GLU A 659 -2.61 10.87 34.06
N PHE A 660 -2.33 11.82 34.94
CA PHE A 660 -1.00 12.06 35.50
C PHE A 660 -0.73 11.32 36.82
N VAL A 661 -1.70 10.58 37.31
CA VAL A 661 -1.58 9.83 38.56
C VAL A 661 -1.72 8.32 38.30
N PRO A 662 -1.01 7.48 39.09
CA PRO A 662 -1.08 6.04 38.93
C PRO A 662 -2.42 5.44 39.34
N HIS A 663 -2.89 4.46 38.59
CA HIS A 663 -4.17 3.76 38.86
C HIS A 663 -3.98 2.43 39.57
N ASP A 664 -2.78 1.82 39.50
CA ASP A 664 -2.44 0.59 40.20
C ASP A 664 -1.94 0.81 41.61
N GLU A 665 -2.03 -0.22 42.48
CA GLU A 665 -1.64 -0.12 43.90
C GLU A 665 -0.14 0.14 44.08
N GLU A 666 0.72 -0.51 43.30
CA GLU A 666 2.17 -0.37 43.39
C GLU A 666 2.61 1.06 43.03
N GLY A 667 2.07 1.62 41.98
CA GLY A 667 2.29 3.00 41.55
C GLY A 667 1.80 4.02 42.55
N GLN A 668 0.63 3.77 43.21
CA GLN A 668 0.10 4.63 44.28
C GLN A 668 0.96 4.59 45.53
N GLU A 669 1.50 3.44 45.91
CA GLU A 669 2.47 3.30 47.02
C GLU A 669 3.79 4.00 46.71
N ALA A 670 4.29 3.84 45.51
CA ALA A 670 5.50 4.54 45.02
C ALA A 670 5.30 6.07 45.06
N MET A 671 4.18 6.57 44.54
CA MET A 671 3.83 7.99 44.54
C MET A 671 3.67 8.51 45.99
N ALA A 672 3.02 7.77 46.88
CA ALA A 672 2.87 8.16 48.29
C ALA A 672 4.23 8.33 48.98
N LYS A 673 5.17 7.41 48.73
CA LYS A 673 6.53 7.48 49.25
C LYS A 673 7.31 8.66 48.68
N GLU A 674 7.19 8.91 47.41
CA GLU A 674 7.84 10.03 46.71
C GLU A 674 7.33 11.37 47.21
N MET A 675 6.03 11.50 47.43
CA MET A 675 5.35 12.72 47.85
C MET A 675 5.38 12.95 49.36
N GLY A 676 5.81 11.94 50.16
CA GLY A 676 5.87 12.03 51.60
C GLY A 676 4.49 12.06 52.26
N VAL A 677 3.47 11.44 51.67
CA VAL A 677 2.09 11.39 52.14
C VAL A 677 1.64 9.93 52.36
N SER A 678 0.49 9.72 53.03
CA SER A 678 -0.02 8.38 53.20
C SER A 678 -0.58 7.80 51.90
N VAL A 679 -0.45 6.48 51.70
CA VAL A 679 -1.03 5.78 50.54
C VAL A 679 -2.57 5.99 50.50
N GLN A 680 -3.22 6.05 51.69
CA GLN A 680 -4.67 6.28 51.75
C GLN A 680 -5.03 7.69 51.23
N PHE A 681 -4.19 8.69 51.46
CA PHE A 681 -4.41 10.02 50.89
C PHE A 681 -4.34 10.00 49.37
N ILE A 682 -3.35 9.33 48.80
CA ILE A 682 -3.23 9.15 47.32
C ILE A 682 -4.46 8.42 46.78
N ARG A 683 -4.85 7.28 47.36
CA ARG A 683 -6.05 6.51 46.95
C ARG A 683 -7.30 7.38 46.95
N ASN A 684 -7.52 8.14 48.02
CA ASN A 684 -8.69 9.01 48.12
C ASN A 684 -8.68 10.09 47.06
N ARG A 685 -7.51 10.67 46.78
CA ARG A 685 -7.36 11.71 45.73
C ARG A 685 -7.57 11.14 44.32
N VAL A 686 -6.93 10.03 43.99
CA VAL A 686 -7.14 9.32 42.70
C VAL A 686 -8.62 8.98 42.52
N ASN A 687 -9.27 8.43 43.55
CA ASN A 687 -10.71 8.12 43.50
C ASN A 687 -11.57 9.38 43.29
N SER A 688 -11.20 10.51 43.90
CA SER A 688 -11.94 11.78 43.72
C SER A 688 -11.78 12.38 42.33
N LEU A 689 -10.71 12.05 41.62
CA LEU A 689 -10.42 12.49 40.23
C LEU A 689 -10.97 11.53 39.18
N SER A 690 -11.34 10.30 39.59
CA SER A 690 -11.89 9.30 38.70
C SER A 690 -13.26 9.75 38.19
N GLU A 691 -13.42 9.83 36.90
CA GLU A 691 -14.67 10.15 36.22
C GLU A 691 -15.20 8.93 35.47
N HIS A 692 -16.52 8.76 35.41
CA HIS A 692 -17.13 7.68 34.65
C HIS A 692 -16.90 7.82 33.12
N ASN A 693 -16.79 9.05 32.63
CA ASN A 693 -16.48 9.36 31.25
C ASN A 693 -15.50 10.54 31.18
N PRO A 694 -14.19 10.27 31.29
CA PRO A 694 -13.18 11.32 31.37
C PRO A 694 -13.14 12.21 30.12
N MET A 695 -13.48 11.65 28.95
CA MET A 695 -13.50 12.39 27.69
C MET A 695 -14.54 13.51 27.67
N LEU A 696 -15.61 13.39 28.42
CA LEU A 696 -16.69 14.37 28.55
C LEU A 696 -16.64 15.14 29.88
N GLY A 697 -15.62 14.91 30.69
CA GLY A 697 -15.46 15.41 32.05
C GLY A 697 -14.67 16.71 32.17
N LEU A 698 -13.94 16.83 33.30
CA LEU A 698 -13.13 18.00 33.67
C LEU A 698 -11.78 17.97 32.97
N ARG A 699 -11.75 18.41 31.71
CA ARG A 699 -10.55 18.50 30.87
C ARG A 699 -10.57 19.77 30.01
N GLY A 700 -9.47 20.07 29.34
CA GLY A 700 -9.34 21.17 28.39
C GLY A 700 -9.68 22.54 28.98
N CYS A 701 -10.47 23.33 28.26
CA CYS A 701 -10.88 24.65 28.75
C CYS A 701 -11.71 24.60 30.06
N ARG A 702 -12.40 23.49 30.34
CA ARG A 702 -13.14 23.33 31.61
C ARG A 702 -12.18 23.29 32.78
N LEU A 703 -11.06 22.57 32.64
CA LEU A 703 -9.98 22.53 33.64
C LEU A 703 -9.35 23.92 33.80
N GLY A 704 -9.02 24.61 32.67
CA GLY A 704 -8.44 25.96 32.71
C GLY A 704 -9.39 27.03 33.27
N ASN A 705 -10.70 26.87 33.12
CA ASN A 705 -11.71 27.75 33.75
C ASN A 705 -11.92 27.47 35.25
N THR A 706 -11.73 26.22 35.66
CA THR A 706 -11.82 25.82 37.10
C THR A 706 -10.55 26.16 37.87
N PHE A 707 -9.38 25.98 37.21
CA PHE A 707 -8.04 26.24 37.77
C PHE A 707 -7.27 27.22 36.86
N PRO A 708 -7.64 28.53 36.88
CA PRO A 708 -7.06 29.53 35.96
C PRO A 708 -5.55 29.75 36.14
N GLU A 709 -4.98 29.38 37.26
CA GLU A 709 -3.55 29.42 37.53
C GLU A 709 -2.74 28.49 36.57
N ILE A 710 -3.33 27.38 36.10
CA ILE A 710 -2.69 26.50 35.10
C ILE A 710 -2.52 27.25 33.78
N THR A 711 -3.60 27.86 33.28
CA THR A 711 -3.57 28.66 32.05
C THR A 711 -2.59 29.83 32.17
N ALA A 712 -2.54 30.49 33.33
CA ALA A 712 -1.61 31.59 33.57
C ALA A 712 -0.14 31.12 33.55
N MET A 713 0.14 29.96 34.17
CA MET A 713 1.51 29.38 34.18
C MET A 713 1.94 29.00 32.75
N GLN A 714 1.11 28.28 31.99
CA GLN A 714 1.44 27.91 30.61
C GLN A 714 1.65 29.13 29.71
N THR A 715 0.82 30.17 29.86
CA THR A 715 0.99 31.45 29.14
C THR A 715 2.33 32.10 29.49
N ARG A 716 2.75 32.08 30.78
CA ARG A 716 4.05 32.57 31.22
C ARG A 716 5.19 31.75 30.58
N ALA A 717 5.09 30.47 30.51
CA ALA A 717 6.11 29.62 29.88
C ALA A 717 6.25 29.91 28.38
N ILE A 718 5.13 29.94 27.64
CA ILE A 718 5.10 30.18 26.18
C ILE A 718 5.66 31.57 25.86
N LEU A 719 5.08 32.62 26.45
CA LEU A 719 5.44 33.98 26.09
C LEU A 719 6.78 34.40 26.74
N GLY A 720 7.16 33.82 27.89
CA GLY A 720 8.49 34.02 28.46
C GLY A 720 9.60 33.43 27.58
N ALA A 721 9.38 32.26 26.97
CA ALA A 721 10.29 31.69 25.96
C ALA A 721 10.37 32.57 24.71
N ALA A 722 9.20 33.02 24.21
CA ALA A 722 9.13 33.88 23.03
C ALA A 722 9.83 35.26 23.25
N VAL A 723 9.63 35.89 24.39
CA VAL A 723 10.33 37.16 24.74
C VAL A 723 11.83 36.95 24.79
N GLN A 724 12.29 35.86 25.40
CA GLN A 724 13.72 35.53 25.47
C GLN A 724 14.31 35.39 24.07
N LEU A 725 13.69 34.62 23.20
CA LEU A 725 14.13 34.44 21.80
C LEU A 725 14.09 35.76 21.03
N LYS A 726 13.09 36.60 21.25
CA LYS A 726 13.02 37.93 20.60
C LYS A 726 14.19 38.80 21.00
N LYS A 727 14.59 38.79 22.28
CA LYS A 727 15.79 39.51 22.78
C LYS A 727 17.09 38.95 22.17
N GLU A 728 17.12 37.65 21.84
CA GLU A 728 18.25 36.98 21.21
C GLU A 728 18.28 37.19 19.67
N GLY A 729 17.31 37.91 19.09
CA GLY A 729 17.27 38.25 17.66
C GLY A 729 16.46 37.29 16.79
N PHE A 730 15.78 36.30 17.35
CA PHE A 730 14.89 35.43 16.67
C PHE A 730 13.50 36.09 16.45
N ASN A 731 12.69 35.47 15.59
CA ASN A 731 11.33 35.92 15.28
C ASN A 731 10.27 34.81 15.64
N PRO A 732 10.06 34.57 16.94
CA PRO A 732 9.09 33.58 17.37
C PRO A 732 7.65 34.01 17.03
N MET A 733 6.82 33.06 16.54
CA MET A 733 5.43 33.30 16.14
C MET A 733 4.48 32.35 16.90
N PRO A 734 4.31 32.51 18.22
CA PRO A 734 3.45 31.64 19.00
C PRO A 734 1.96 31.87 18.70
N GLU A 735 1.20 30.79 18.62
CA GLU A 735 -0.26 30.74 18.57
C GLU A 735 -0.74 29.91 19.75
N ILE A 736 -1.57 30.49 20.63
CA ILE A 736 -2.08 29.82 21.84
C ILE A 736 -3.46 29.28 21.55
N MET A 737 -3.66 27.96 21.69
CA MET A 737 -4.88 27.27 21.37
C MET A 737 -5.60 26.76 22.62
N VAL A 738 -6.83 27.20 22.81
CA VAL A 738 -7.69 26.74 23.89
C VAL A 738 -8.46 25.51 23.43
N PRO A 739 -8.26 24.32 24.06
CA PRO A 739 -8.92 23.08 23.66
C PRO A 739 -10.34 22.99 24.20
N LEU A 740 -11.16 22.14 23.60
CA LEU A 740 -12.46 21.67 24.08
C LEU A 740 -13.52 22.78 24.32
N VAL A 741 -13.42 23.89 23.60
CA VAL A 741 -14.40 24.98 23.72
C VAL A 741 -15.74 24.55 23.12
N GLY A 742 -16.79 24.63 23.93
CA GLY A 742 -18.18 24.38 23.52
C GLY A 742 -19.03 25.66 23.40
N ILE A 743 -18.69 26.70 24.15
CA ILE A 743 -19.40 28.00 24.15
C ILE A 743 -18.42 29.17 24.18
N VAL A 744 -18.83 30.32 23.61
CA VAL A 744 -17.97 31.49 23.49
C VAL A 744 -17.45 32.02 24.84
N HIS A 745 -18.24 31.93 25.91
CA HIS A 745 -17.84 32.42 27.24
C HIS A 745 -16.68 31.60 27.84
N GLU A 746 -16.55 30.31 27.53
CA GLU A 746 -15.37 29.51 27.93
C GLU A 746 -14.10 30.08 27.31
N LEU A 747 -14.15 30.41 26.02
CA LEU A 747 -13.01 31.02 25.33
C LEU A 747 -12.73 32.45 25.82
N ASP A 748 -13.77 33.28 26.00
CA ASP A 748 -13.63 34.66 26.48
C ASP A 748 -12.93 34.73 27.85
N ASN A 749 -13.32 33.81 28.74
CA ASN A 749 -12.68 33.70 30.07
C ASN A 749 -11.19 33.30 29.97
N GLN A 750 -10.89 32.29 29.15
CA GLN A 750 -9.52 31.86 28.91
C GLN A 750 -8.67 32.94 28.20
N GLU A 751 -9.21 33.60 27.19
CA GLU A 751 -8.53 34.69 26.50
C GLU A 751 -8.21 35.84 27.47
N ALA A 752 -9.13 36.19 28.38
CA ALA A 752 -8.90 37.25 29.36
C ALA A 752 -7.71 36.91 30.29
N ILE A 753 -7.58 35.64 30.73
CA ILE A 753 -6.46 35.17 31.55
C ILE A 753 -5.15 35.26 30.74
N ILE A 754 -5.16 34.79 29.51
CA ILE A 754 -3.98 34.77 28.60
C ILE A 754 -3.52 36.21 28.33
N ARG A 755 -4.43 37.12 27.91
CA ARG A 755 -4.09 38.52 27.61
C ARG A 755 -3.60 39.27 28.84
N LYS A 756 -4.23 39.08 30.01
CA LYS A 756 -3.81 39.69 31.27
C LYS A 756 -2.39 39.22 31.67
N THR A 757 -2.11 37.91 31.49
CA THR A 757 -0.79 37.35 31.78
C THR A 757 0.27 37.87 30.81
N ALA A 758 -0.03 37.91 29.50
CA ALA A 758 0.83 38.45 28.46
C ALA A 758 1.23 39.91 28.75
N ASN A 759 0.26 40.76 29.09
CA ASN A 759 0.50 42.16 29.41
C ASN A 759 1.45 42.35 30.60
N LYS A 760 1.34 41.49 31.63
CA LYS A 760 2.25 41.48 32.77
C LYS A 760 3.69 41.15 32.33
N ILE A 761 3.85 40.12 31.50
CA ILE A 761 5.17 39.69 31.01
C ILE A 761 5.80 40.78 30.15
N PHE A 762 5.08 41.29 29.17
CA PHE A 762 5.61 42.30 28.24
C PHE A 762 5.99 43.59 28.96
N LYS A 763 5.20 43.99 29.96
CA LYS A 763 5.52 45.16 30.78
C LYS A 763 6.78 44.93 31.63
N ALA A 764 6.93 43.74 32.21
CA ALA A 764 8.09 43.40 33.05
C ALA A 764 9.36 43.25 32.21
N GLU A 765 9.28 42.67 31.02
CA GLU A 765 10.40 42.37 30.15
C GLU A 765 10.76 43.50 29.17
N GLY A 766 9.88 44.51 29.01
CA GLY A 766 10.06 45.63 28.09
C GLY A 766 10.05 45.29 26.60
N VAL A 767 9.58 44.09 26.25
CA VAL A 767 9.55 43.57 24.90
C VAL A 767 8.18 42.91 24.65
N GLU A 768 7.55 43.29 23.53
CA GLU A 768 6.30 42.65 23.06
C GLU A 768 6.59 41.64 21.95
N VAL A 769 5.94 40.48 22.00
CA VAL A 769 5.92 39.48 20.95
C VAL A 769 4.50 39.33 20.43
N PRO A 770 4.28 39.51 19.12
CA PRO A 770 2.97 39.27 18.52
C PRO A 770 2.57 37.80 18.70
N PHE A 771 1.33 37.57 19.16
CA PHE A 771 0.78 36.21 19.29
C PHE A 771 -0.71 36.20 19.00
N LYS A 772 -1.26 35.03 18.71
CA LYS A 772 -2.69 34.85 18.48
C LYS A 772 -3.28 33.94 19.53
N VAL A 773 -4.55 34.18 19.86
CA VAL A 773 -5.36 33.28 20.67
C VAL A 773 -6.47 32.69 19.79
N GLY A 774 -6.52 31.37 19.71
CA GLY A 774 -7.52 30.65 18.96
C GLY A 774 -8.08 29.47 19.74
N THR A 775 -8.89 28.69 19.06
CA THR A 775 -9.50 27.51 19.70
C THR A 775 -9.49 26.30 18.80
N MET A 776 -9.50 25.13 19.45
CA MET A 776 -9.81 23.88 18.78
C MET A 776 -11.31 23.77 18.60
N ILE A 777 -11.76 23.50 17.37
CA ILE A 777 -13.16 23.14 17.05
C ILE A 777 -13.20 21.63 17.01
N GLU A 778 -13.68 21.01 18.06
CA GLU A 778 -13.70 19.57 18.26
C GLU A 778 -14.99 19.05 18.92
N ILE A 779 -15.88 19.98 19.28
CA ILE A 779 -17.21 19.68 19.78
C ILE A 779 -18.24 20.05 18.71
N PRO A 780 -19.20 19.19 18.34
CA PRO A 780 -20.21 19.48 17.34
C PRO A 780 -20.96 20.80 17.59
N ARG A 781 -21.27 21.09 18.87
CA ARG A 781 -21.87 22.37 19.24
C ARG A 781 -21.01 23.58 18.88
N ALA A 782 -19.69 23.49 19.07
CA ALA A 782 -18.78 24.57 18.71
C ALA A 782 -18.79 24.81 17.18
N ALA A 783 -18.81 23.75 16.37
CA ALA A 783 -18.93 23.86 14.92
C ALA A 783 -20.25 24.55 14.50
N LEU A 784 -21.36 24.18 15.14
CA LEU A 784 -22.69 24.76 14.85
C LEU A 784 -22.82 26.23 15.28
N THR A 785 -22.07 26.68 16.28
CA THR A 785 -22.06 28.06 16.80
C THR A 785 -20.74 28.79 16.54
N ALA A 786 -20.06 28.42 15.47
CA ALA A 786 -18.73 28.93 15.13
C ALA A 786 -18.70 30.46 14.85
N ASP A 787 -19.81 31.04 14.41
CA ASP A 787 -19.98 32.49 14.25
C ASP A 787 -19.84 33.22 15.60
N LEU A 788 -20.39 32.68 16.68
CA LEU A 788 -20.26 33.27 18.01
C LEU A 788 -18.82 33.11 18.54
N ILE A 789 -18.22 31.95 18.35
CA ILE A 789 -16.85 31.67 18.79
C ILE A 789 -15.83 32.52 18.04
N ALA A 790 -16.03 32.74 16.74
CA ALA A 790 -15.17 33.59 15.89
C ALA A 790 -15.17 35.08 16.28
N SER A 791 -16.14 35.54 17.11
CA SER A 791 -16.08 36.89 17.67
C SER A 791 -14.88 37.07 18.59
N LYS A 792 -14.38 36.00 19.22
CA LYS A 792 -13.23 35.95 20.12
C LYS A 792 -12.02 35.28 19.51
N ALA A 793 -12.17 34.09 18.91
CA ALA A 793 -11.10 33.35 18.34
C ALA A 793 -10.47 34.08 17.12
N GLU A 794 -9.14 34.16 17.10
CA GLU A 794 -8.37 34.71 15.98
C GLU A 794 -8.07 33.65 14.90
N TYR A 795 -8.21 32.35 15.23
CA TYR A 795 -8.12 31.23 14.30
C TYR A 795 -8.86 30.01 14.86
N PHE A 796 -9.19 29.09 13.96
CA PHE A 796 -9.73 27.76 14.29
C PHE A 796 -8.75 26.66 13.92
N SER A 797 -8.64 25.64 14.75
CA SER A 797 -8.01 24.37 14.43
C SER A 797 -8.98 23.23 14.69
N PHE A 798 -9.29 22.41 13.69
CA PHE A 798 -10.22 21.30 13.84
C PHE A 798 -9.49 20.11 14.48
N GLY A 799 -9.90 19.74 15.70
CA GLY A 799 -9.47 18.53 16.43
C GLY A 799 -10.34 17.36 15.98
N THR A 800 -10.01 16.78 14.84
CA THR A 800 -10.90 15.81 14.18
C THR A 800 -11.01 14.48 14.91
N ASN A 801 -10.08 14.13 15.79
CA ASN A 801 -10.21 12.92 16.62
C ASN A 801 -11.43 13.05 17.55
N ASP A 802 -11.49 14.11 18.35
CA ASP A 802 -12.63 14.37 19.25
C ASP A 802 -13.90 14.73 18.47
N LEU A 803 -13.79 15.51 17.39
CA LEU A 803 -14.95 15.83 16.57
C LEU A 803 -15.59 14.58 15.95
N THR A 804 -14.79 13.62 15.48
CA THR A 804 -15.26 12.32 14.97
C THR A 804 -15.90 11.51 16.10
N GLN A 805 -15.20 11.40 17.23
CA GLN A 805 -15.69 10.66 18.40
C GLN A 805 -17.09 11.16 18.85
N MET A 806 -17.27 12.47 18.95
CA MET A 806 -18.52 13.05 19.43
C MET A 806 -19.62 13.05 18.35
N THR A 807 -19.26 13.08 17.07
CA THR A 807 -20.22 13.05 15.97
C THR A 807 -20.79 11.65 15.77
N PHE A 808 -19.94 10.63 15.78
CA PHE A 808 -20.38 9.23 15.70
C PHE A 808 -20.91 8.68 17.05
N GLY A 809 -20.52 9.26 18.19
CA GLY A 809 -20.75 8.68 19.49
C GLY A 809 -19.89 7.43 19.75
N TYR A 810 -18.72 7.33 19.09
CA TYR A 810 -17.77 6.23 19.26
C TYR A 810 -16.65 6.65 20.20
N SER A 811 -16.28 5.77 21.13
CA SER A 811 -15.05 5.94 21.89
C SER A 811 -13.86 5.49 21.04
N ARG A 812 -12.86 6.34 20.89
CA ARG A 812 -11.63 6.00 20.16
C ARG A 812 -10.89 4.82 20.81
N ASP A 813 -10.94 4.74 22.13
CA ASP A 813 -10.23 3.71 22.90
C ASP A 813 -10.97 2.36 22.87
N ASP A 814 -12.31 2.38 22.73
CA ASP A 814 -13.16 1.18 22.81
C ASP A 814 -13.64 0.67 21.43
N ILE A 815 -13.43 1.45 20.35
CA ILE A 815 -13.95 1.11 19.01
C ILE A 815 -13.42 -0.22 18.48
N ALA A 816 -12.22 -0.64 18.90
CA ALA A 816 -11.62 -1.90 18.51
C ALA A 816 -12.51 -3.12 18.85
N SER A 817 -13.42 -2.99 19.80
CA SER A 817 -14.37 -4.06 20.19
C SER A 817 -15.41 -4.38 19.09
N PHE A 818 -15.76 -3.43 18.22
CA PHE A 818 -16.81 -3.61 17.20
C PHE A 818 -16.38 -3.18 15.79
N LEU A 819 -15.38 -2.34 15.62
CA LEU A 819 -14.94 -1.82 14.31
C LEU A 819 -14.61 -2.92 13.31
N PRO A 820 -13.86 -3.99 13.65
CA PRO A 820 -13.58 -5.07 12.70
C PRO A 820 -14.86 -5.68 12.13
N SER A 821 -15.87 -5.92 12.98
CA SER A 821 -17.18 -6.45 12.54
C SER A 821 -17.93 -5.46 11.63
N TYR A 822 -17.82 -4.16 11.88
CA TYR A 822 -18.47 -3.13 11.07
C TYR A 822 -17.82 -3.02 9.67
N LEU A 823 -16.51 -3.11 9.60
CA LEU A 823 -15.77 -3.14 8.33
C LEU A 823 -16.05 -4.44 7.55
N GLU A 824 -16.07 -5.58 8.23
CA GLU A 824 -16.39 -6.87 7.62
C GLU A 824 -17.82 -6.88 7.03
N LYS A 825 -18.79 -6.38 7.79
CA LYS A 825 -20.21 -6.30 7.38
C LYS A 825 -20.51 -5.13 6.45
N LYS A 826 -19.51 -4.32 6.10
CA LYS A 826 -19.66 -3.10 5.28
C LYS A 826 -20.68 -2.09 5.84
N ILE A 827 -20.78 -1.99 7.15
CA ILE A 827 -21.53 -0.94 7.83
C ILE A 827 -20.72 0.37 7.78
N LEU A 828 -19.39 0.24 7.88
CA LEU A 828 -18.42 1.29 7.57
C LEU A 828 -17.51 0.80 6.44
N ASP A 829 -17.19 1.67 5.51
CA ASP A 829 -16.25 1.36 4.43
C ASP A 829 -14.80 1.46 4.90
N VAL A 830 -14.52 2.40 5.81
CA VAL A 830 -13.19 2.69 6.35
C VAL A 830 -13.30 3.09 7.84
N ASP A 831 -12.18 3.01 8.53
CA ASP A 831 -12.07 3.51 9.91
C ASP A 831 -12.23 5.06 9.91
N PRO A 832 -13.26 5.61 10.56
CA PRO A 832 -13.51 7.05 10.58
C PRO A 832 -12.46 7.84 11.39
N PHE A 833 -11.61 7.19 12.17
CA PHE A 833 -10.47 7.83 12.84
C PHE A 833 -9.21 7.88 11.98
N GLN A 834 -9.12 7.10 10.91
CA GLN A 834 -8.02 7.13 9.94
C GLN A 834 -8.35 8.00 8.73
N VAL A 835 -9.54 7.86 8.18
CA VAL A 835 -10.02 8.62 7.01
C VAL A 835 -11.21 9.48 7.43
N LEU A 836 -11.15 10.77 7.14
CA LEU A 836 -12.18 11.72 7.53
C LEU A 836 -13.54 11.37 6.93
N ASP A 837 -14.53 11.20 7.78
CA ASP A 837 -15.93 11.14 7.37
C ASP A 837 -16.36 12.50 6.77
N GLN A 838 -16.48 12.54 5.46
CA GLN A 838 -16.82 13.77 4.74
C GLN A 838 -18.33 14.09 4.79
N GLU A 839 -19.17 13.10 5.08
CA GLU A 839 -20.63 13.26 5.11
C GLU A 839 -21.14 13.87 6.42
N GLY A 840 -20.66 13.39 7.57
CA GLY A 840 -21.07 13.88 8.90
C GLY A 840 -20.09 14.94 9.43
N VAL A 841 -18.86 14.48 9.77
CA VAL A 841 -17.82 15.35 10.34
C VAL A 841 -17.41 16.45 9.37
N GLY A 842 -17.30 16.13 8.08
CA GLY A 842 -17.00 17.10 7.03
C GLY A 842 -18.02 18.21 6.89
N GLN A 843 -19.31 17.92 7.08
CA GLN A 843 -20.35 18.95 7.10
C GLN A 843 -20.18 19.90 8.29
N LEU A 844 -19.80 19.41 9.46
CA LEU A 844 -19.53 20.27 10.62
C LEU A 844 -18.32 21.18 10.37
N ILE A 845 -17.25 20.66 9.77
CA ILE A 845 -16.07 21.46 9.39
C ILE A 845 -16.48 22.57 8.41
N LYS A 846 -17.19 22.23 7.34
CA LYS A 846 -17.67 23.19 6.34
C LYS A 846 -18.54 24.28 6.98
N THR A 847 -19.52 23.88 7.80
CA THR A 847 -20.39 24.79 8.53
C THR A 847 -19.59 25.74 9.43
N ALA A 848 -18.61 25.24 10.15
CA ALA A 848 -17.79 26.04 11.06
C ALA A 848 -16.92 27.06 10.29
N VAL A 849 -16.33 26.67 9.16
CA VAL A 849 -15.55 27.56 8.29
C VAL A 849 -16.43 28.67 7.73
N GLU A 850 -17.60 28.34 7.19
CA GLU A 850 -18.53 29.29 6.59
C GLU A 850 -19.04 30.30 7.63
N LYS A 851 -19.51 29.81 8.79
CA LYS A 851 -20.01 30.65 9.88
C LYS A 851 -18.91 31.50 10.50
N GLY A 852 -17.77 30.91 10.78
CA GLY A 852 -16.62 31.62 11.37
C GLY A 852 -16.15 32.77 10.48
N ARG A 853 -16.08 32.56 9.17
CA ARG A 853 -15.68 33.61 8.18
C ARG A 853 -16.73 34.66 7.94
N LYS A 854 -18.01 34.42 8.22
CA LYS A 854 -19.03 35.47 8.25
C LYS A 854 -18.76 36.52 9.34
N THR A 855 -18.31 36.06 10.51
CA THR A 855 -17.98 36.97 11.64
C THR A 855 -16.58 37.56 11.47
N ARG A 856 -15.59 36.77 11.10
CA ARG A 856 -14.19 37.17 10.89
C ARG A 856 -13.72 36.77 9.49
N LYS A 857 -13.80 37.70 8.53
CA LYS A 857 -13.54 37.43 7.12
C LYS A 857 -12.23 36.70 6.81
N ASN A 858 -11.17 37.04 7.53
CA ASN A 858 -9.83 36.45 7.34
C ASN A 858 -9.50 35.41 8.44
N LEU A 859 -10.53 34.74 8.96
CA LEU A 859 -10.32 33.69 9.96
C LEU A 859 -9.46 32.56 9.39
N LYS A 860 -8.29 32.35 10.01
CA LYS A 860 -7.44 31.23 9.66
C LYS A 860 -8.02 29.95 10.21
N CYS A 861 -8.19 28.96 9.36
CA CYS A 861 -8.73 27.64 9.70
C CYS A 861 -7.74 26.56 9.29
N GLY A 862 -7.51 25.59 10.16
CA GLY A 862 -6.67 24.43 9.90
C GLY A 862 -7.18 23.18 10.59
N ILE A 863 -6.52 22.04 10.33
CA ILE A 863 -6.83 20.75 10.91
C ILE A 863 -5.58 20.18 11.58
N CYS A 864 -5.71 19.50 12.71
CA CYS A 864 -4.58 18.93 13.44
C CYS A 864 -4.80 17.49 13.95
N GLY A 865 -5.93 16.85 13.65
CA GLY A 865 -6.17 15.42 13.93
C GLY A 865 -5.37 14.49 13.01
N GLU A 866 -5.51 13.20 13.21
CA GLU A 866 -4.84 12.16 12.39
C GLU A 866 -5.12 12.33 10.89
N HIS A 867 -6.29 12.82 10.53
CA HIS A 867 -6.74 13.08 9.16
C HIS A 867 -5.88 14.12 8.41
N GLY A 868 -5.11 14.95 9.13
CA GLY A 868 -4.27 15.99 8.52
C GLY A 868 -3.11 15.45 7.65
N GLY A 869 -2.79 14.15 7.79
CA GLY A 869 -1.78 13.45 6.99
C GLY A 869 -2.36 12.44 5.99
N GLU A 870 -3.68 12.25 5.96
CA GLU A 870 -4.34 11.29 5.07
C GLU A 870 -4.74 11.98 3.75
N PRO A 871 -4.34 11.44 2.57
CA PRO A 871 -4.46 12.14 1.29
C PRO A 871 -5.88 12.58 0.92
N THR A 872 -6.89 11.75 1.11
CA THR A 872 -8.28 12.09 0.73
C THR A 872 -8.87 13.15 1.64
N SER A 873 -8.51 13.10 2.91
CA SER A 873 -8.85 14.11 3.93
C SER A 873 -8.16 15.45 3.65
N VAL A 874 -6.89 15.43 3.23
CA VAL A 874 -6.15 16.63 2.81
C VAL A 874 -6.82 17.29 1.59
N LYS A 875 -7.21 16.49 0.58
CA LYS A 875 -7.94 16.99 -0.59
C LYS A 875 -9.30 17.59 -0.19
N PHE A 876 -10.00 16.99 0.76
CA PHE A 876 -11.23 17.57 1.32
C PHE A 876 -10.96 18.92 1.99
N CYS A 877 -9.93 19.04 2.81
CA CYS A 877 -9.52 20.29 3.47
C CYS A 877 -9.23 21.40 2.45
N HIS A 878 -8.61 21.05 1.32
CA HIS A 878 -8.40 22.00 0.21
C HIS A 878 -9.74 22.49 -0.37
N ARG A 879 -10.66 21.58 -0.71
CA ARG A 879 -11.98 21.93 -1.28
C ARG A 879 -12.83 22.79 -0.35
N VAL A 880 -12.76 22.56 0.96
CA VAL A 880 -13.47 23.39 1.97
C VAL A 880 -12.77 24.74 2.20
N GLY A 881 -11.56 24.91 1.67
CA GLY A 881 -10.82 26.16 1.75
C GLY A 881 -10.11 26.39 3.08
N LEU A 882 -9.63 25.32 3.75
CA LEU A 882 -8.74 25.47 4.90
C LEU A 882 -7.43 26.14 4.51
N ASN A 883 -6.77 26.79 5.46
CA ASN A 883 -5.49 27.46 5.26
C ASN A 883 -4.30 26.51 5.44
N TYR A 884 -4.44 25.53 6.32
CA TYR A 884 -3.39 24.55 6.57
C TYR A 884 -3.96 23.20 7.06
N VAL A 885 -3.17 22.16 6.84
CA VAL A 885 -3.29 20.86 7.51
C VAL A 885 -2.08 20.64 8.40
N SER A 886 -2.21 19.85 9.45
CA SER A 886 -1.11 19.50 10.34
C SER A 886 -1.09 17.99 10.60
N CYS A 887 0.07 17.38 10.49
CA CYS A 887 0.26 15.93 10.58
C CYS A 887 1.61 15.60 11.26
N SER A 888 1.82 14.32 11.57
CA SER A 888 3.12 13.86 12.08
C SER A 888 4.26 14.20 11.10
N PRO A 889 5.51 14.34 11.56
CA PRO A 889 6.64 14.75 10.71
C PRO A 889 6.80 13.92 9.43
N PHE A 890 6.69 12.60 9.53
CA PHE A 890 6.84 11.69 8.39
C PHE A 890 5.68 11.75 7.37
N ARG A 891 4.52 12.27 7.78
CA ARG A 891 3.37 12.48 6.89
C ARG A 891 3.43 13.81 6.12
N VAL A 892 4.34 14.71 6.45
CA VAL A 892 4.44 16.02 5.80
C VAL A 892 4.62 15.94 4.28
N PRO A 893 5.52 15.12 3.71
CA PRO A 893 5.66 15.01 2.25
C PRO A 893 4.40 14.46 1.57
N ILE A 894 3.73 13.50 2.20
CA ILE A 894 2.47 12.89 1.70
C ILE A 894 1.38 13.96 1.62
N ALA A 895 1.21 14.74 2.69
CA ALA A 895 0.24 15.84 2.74
C ALA A 895 0.57 16.95 1.73
N ARG A 896 1.86 17.27 1.49
CA ARG A 896 2.30 18.25 0.48
C ARG A 896 1.92 17.80 -0.93
N LEU A 897 2.15 16.54 -1.27
CA LEU A 897 1.76 15.98 -2.56
C LEU A 897 0.23 15.96 -2.72
N ALA A 898 -0.50 15.50 -1.71
CA ALA A 898 -1.97 15.47 -1.76
C ALA A 898 -2.57 16.89 -1.90
N ALA A 899 -2.01 17.90 -1.21
CA ALA A 899 -2.42 19.28 -1.33
C ALA A 899 -2.13 19.86 -2.72
N ALA A 900 -1.00 19.52 -3.33
CA ALA A 900 -0.66 19.91 -4.69
C ALA A 900 -1.60 19.25 -5.70
N GLN A 901 -1.88 17.96 -5.55
CA GLN A 901 -2.85 17.24 -6.39
C GLN A 901 -4.23 17.89 -6.34
N ALA A 902 -4.74 18.19 -5.14
CA ALA A 902 -6.02 18.85 -5.00
C ALA A 902 -6.08 20.20 -5.74
N ALA A 903 -5.01 20.98 -5.68
CA ALA A 903 -4.91 22.25 -6.39
C ALA A 903 -4.83 22.08 -7.91
N VAL A 904 -4.15 21.06 -8.40
CA VAL A 904 -4.03 20.74 -9.83
C VAL A 904 -5.35 20.20 -10.39
N GLU A 905 -6.07 19.39 -9.62
CA GLU A 905 -7.40 18.85 -9.99
C GLU A 905 -8.46 19.93 -10.18
N GLU A 906 -8.30 21.11 -9.53
CA GLU A 906 -9.20 22.27 -9.69
C GLU A 906 -8.85 23.16 -10.89
N MET A 907 -7.66 23.03 -11.51
CA MET A 907 -7.17 23.83 -12.64
C MET A 907 -7.58 23.25 -14.00
#